data_264f6f474eb3044e419b22fc8b85dc04
#
_entry.id   264f6f474eb3044e419b22fc8b85dc04
#
_cell.length_a   1.000
_cell.length_b   1.000
_cell.length_c   1.000
_cell.angle_alpha   90.00
_cell.angle_beta   90.00
_cell.angle_gamma   90.00
#
_symmetry.space_group_name_H-M   'P 1'
#
loop_
_entity.id
_entity.type
_entity.pdbx_description
1 polymer ?
#
loop_
_entity_poly.entity_id
_entity_poly.type
_entity_poly.pdbx_seq_one_letter_code
_entity_poly.pdbx_strand_id
1 'polypeptide(L)'
;MKFKVTEQEFKTYVTGVLSSYFGVKPEDASKAQIYRATCMVVRDLLTNKRVDFKKVCHEKNAKQVYYMSMEFLLGRSLRNHLFNMGITEQVTKAVESFGVSMDEIYNFEPDAGLGNGGLGRLAAAYMDSLTSCGYPASGFSILYDYGIFKQRIVDGWQLEQPDDWLKMGDVWLAPRLEEVYQVKFGGVVDQNWCDGKLTVTQRDCTIVDAVPYDMNISGYDTDAVNRIRLWHSQAPQDFDINMFSRGEYLKASEAKAMAESINKVLYPADDHIEGKSLRLKQQYFFVSASIQSILRRHLKTNPSLDNLADCVAIHINDTHPTLCIPELMRLLLDEYGYGWDQAWDITTHCISYTNHTVMAEALEKWPQNLFQGLLPRIFQIVQEINQRFCNELWAFYPNNWDVVNRNAVLSNGQVKMANLCLVTSHTITGVSALHSEILKNDVFADYYRMHPEKFTNVTNGITHRRWVAQANPRLAELINDLIGDKWLKDPNALKELEDHIGDKQVLARLAQIKRANKEDLAKYILAQNNVVVDPDSIFDVQVKRLHEYKRQLLNALNILDLYLRIKENPNLDIQPRTFIFGAKAASAYYMAKQIIRFICALGNLVNNDPDVKGKLKVVFLENYRVTLAEMIMPAAEVSEQISLAGKEASGTGNMKFMINGALTIGTLDGANVEIHQEVGDGNIFLFGMLANEVEELWKKGYHPSHYYQTNPRIKRLIDTLRQGVGGISFGEIADSLTTGRGGQPDSYMVLADFDSYSAAQERVNATYLDKDTWNRMSLVNIAKAGFFAADRSVEEYAQRIWNLQKICH
;
A
#
# COMPACT_ATOMS: atom_id res chain seq x y z
N MET A 1 19.96 -9.92 21.14
CA MET A 1 20.60 -9.15 22.25
C MET A 1 19.93 -7.78 22.28
N LYS A 2 19.24 -7.41 23.36
CA LYS A 2 18.62 -6.07 23.48
C LYS A 2 19.67 -4.99 23.23
N PHE A 3 19.34 -3.95 22.48
CA PHE A 3 20.17 -2.76 22.39
C PHE A 3 20.48 -2.27 23.81
N LYS A 4 21.74 -2.19 24.16
CA LYS A 4 22.16 -1.67 25.47
C LYS A 4 22.65 -0.24 25.29
N VAL A 5 21.73 0.69 25.15
CA VAL A 5 22.05 2.10 25.25
C VAL A 5 21.37 2.64 26.51
N THR A 6 22.14 3.25 27.38
CA THR A 6 21.62 3.94 28.58
C THR A 6 21.11 5.33 28.20
N GLU A 7 20.24 5.91 29.04
CA GLU A 7 19.80 7.30 28.89
C GLU A 7 20.99 8.26 28.75
N GLN A 8 21.99 8.13 29.62
CA GLN A 8 23.14 9.01 29.65
C GLN A 8 24.00 8.88 28.38
N GLU A 9 24.20 7.67 27.88
CA GLU A 9 24.95 7.44 26.62
C GLU A 9 24.17 8.06 25.45
N PHE A 10 22.85 7.85 25.37
CA PHE A 10 22.04 8.40 24.28
C PHE A 10 22.06 9.93 24.34
N LYS A 11 21.89 10.54 25.53
CA LYS A 11 22.04 11.98 25.74
C LYS A 11 23.39 12.49 25.26
N THR A 12 24.48 11.78 25.58
CA THR A 12 25.83 12.15 25.15
C THR A 12 25.96 12.13 23.63
N TYR A 13 25.41 11.10 22.96
CA TYR A 13 25.44 11.03 21.51
C TYR A 13 24.64 12.17 20.86
N VAL A 14 23.43 12.46 21.34
CA VAL A 14 22.63 13.59 20.83
C VAL A 14 23.34 14.92 21.03
N THR A 15 23.92 15.15 22.21
CA THR A 15 24.75 16.35 22.50
C THR A 15 25.94 16.46 21.54
N GLY A 16 26.60 15.33 21.26
CA GLY A 16 27.69 15.30 20.28
C GLY A 16 27.26 15.71 18.89
N VAL A 17 26.11 15.22 18.40
CA VAL A 17 25.54 15.60 17.10
C VAL A 17 25.13 17.07 17.09
N LEU A 18 24.50 17.59 18.16
CA LEU A 18 24.13 19.00 18.26
C LEU A 18 25.37 19.90 18.14
N SER A 19 26.43 19.55 18.84
CA SER A 19 27.68 20.33 18.77
C SER A 19 28.42 20.21 17.45
N SER A 20 28.63 18.96 16.95
CA SER A 20 29.50 18.72 15.78
C SER A 20 28.81 18.98 14.44
N TYR A 21 27.52 18.69 14.33
CA TYR A 21 26.78 18.82 13.08
C TYR A 21 26.02 20.15 12.98
N PHE A 22 25.37 20.56 14.10
CA PHE A 22 24.57 21.79 14.13
C PHE A 22 25.31 23.00 14.70
N GLY A 23 26.44 22.81 15.35
CA GLY A 23 27.24 23.91 15.95
C GLY A 23 26.54 24.61 17.12
N VAL A 24 25.63 23.91 17.84
CA VAL A 24 24.86 24.48 18.95
C VAL A 24 25.02 23.66 20.20
N LYS A 25 24.88 24.32 21.38
CA LYS A 25 24.79 23.62 22.65
C LYS A 25 23.35 23.11 22.86
N PRO A 26 23.13 22.07 23.71
CA PRO A 26 21.81 21.55 23.96
C PRO A 26 20.77 22.60 24.44
N GLU A 27 21.21 23.54 25.30
CA GLU A 27 20.36 24.61 25.81
C GLU A 27 19.94 25.63 24.76
N ASP A 28 20.67 25.76 23.66
CA ASP A 28 20.42 26.68 22.55
C ASP A 28 19.76 25.98 21.35
N ALA A 29 19.60 24.64 21.42
CA ALA A 29 19.08 23.86 20.31
C ALA A 29 17.58 24.03 20.12
N SER A 30 17.15 24.26 18.89
CA SER A 30 15.71 24.21 18.55
C SER A 30 15.17 22.78 18.63
N LYS A 31 13.86 22.65 18.86
CA LYS A 31 13.18 21.33 18.86
C LYS A 31 13.41 20.54 17.56
N ALA A 32 13.46 21.23 16.41
CA ALA A 32 13.77 20.62 15.12
C ALA A 32 15.22 20.05 15.06
N GLN A 33 16.19 20.74 15.64
CA GLN A 33 17.56 20.22 15.74
C GLN A 33 17.66 19.03 16.67
N ILE A 34 16.94 19.06 17.82
CA ILE A 34 16.88 17.92 18.76
C ILE A 34 16.24 16.71 18.05
N TYR A 35 15.14 16.91 17.31
CA TYR A 35 14.53 15.85 16.49
C TYR A 35 15.55 15.25 15.52
N ARG A 36 16.18 16.08 14.69
CA ARG A 36 17.15 15.58 13.70
C ARG A 36 18.34 14.88 14.34
N ALA A 37 18.89 15.44 15.41
CA ALA A 37 19.99 14.80 16.14
C ALA A 37 19.59 13.45 16.74
N THR A 38 18.38 13.35 17.32
CA THR A 38 17.82 12.09 17.83
C THR A 38 17.71 11.04 16.72
N CYS A 39 17.15 11.40 15.57
CA CYS A 39 17.02 10.51 14.42
C CYS A 39 18.39 10.09 13.86
N MET A 40 19.37 10.99 13.79
CA MET A 40 20.73 10.66 13.32
C MET A 40 21.39 9.63 14.23
N VAL A 41 21.29 9.78 15.55
CA VAL A 41 21.82 8.81 16.51
C VAL A 41 21.14 7.44 16.33
N VAL A 42 19.81 7.39 16.22
CA VAL A 42 19.08 6.13 16.00
C VAL A 42 19.49 5.48 14.68
N ARG A 43 19.61 6.27 13.60
CA ARG A 43 20.07 5.80 12.28
C ARG A 43 21.48 5.18 12.37
N ASP A 44 22.40 5.82 13.10
CA ASP A 44 23.78 5.35 13.24
C ASP A 44 23.85 4.05 14.05
N LEU A 45 23.06 3.92 15.12
CA LEU A 45 22.90 2.68 15.86
C LEU A 45 22.40 1.53 14.98
N LEU A 46 21.38 1.79 14.15
CA LEU A 46 20.85 0.82 13.20
C LEU A 46 21.87 0.45 12.12
N THR A 47 22.66 1.43 11.65
CA THR A 47 23.68 1.21 10.62
C THR A 47 24.77 0.26 11.13
N ASN A 48 25.23 0.45 12.37
CA ASN A 48 26.22 -0.43 13.00
C ASN A 48 25.67 -1.87 13.10
N LYS A 49 24.43 -2.01 13.61
CA LYS A 49 23.79 -3.33 13.72
C LYS A 49 23.59 -4.01 12.37
N ARG A 50 23.29 -3.23 11.33
CA ARG A 50 23.18 -3.76 9.96
C ARG A 50 24.50 -4.29 9.42
N VAL A 51 25.61 -3.65 9.74
CA VAL A 51 26.95 -4.15 9.35
C VAL A 51 27.18 -5.54 9.95
N ASP A 52 26.87 -5.72 11.23
CA ASP A 52 27.00 -7.01 11.91
C ASP A 52 26.06 -8.07 11.31
N PHE A 53 24.78 -7.74 11.10
CA PHE A 53 23.82 -8.65 10.47
C PHE A 53 24.24 -9.07 9.06
N LYS A 54 24.74 -8.11 8.25
CA LYS A 54 25.26 -8.40 6.91
C LYS A 54 26.46 -9.38 6.96
N LYS A 55 27.34 -9.24 7.94
CA LYS A 55 28.46 -10.15 8.14
C LYS A 55 27.98 -11.57 8.43
N VAL A 56 27.02 -11.73 9.35
CA VAL A 56 26.43 -13.04 9.67
C VAL A 56 25.74 -13.67 8.45
N CYS A 57 24.98 -12.88 7.67
CA CYS A 57 24.38 -13.37 6.42
C CYS A 57 25.42 -13.88 5.43
N HIS A 58 26.55 -13.20 5.32
CA HIS A 58 27.62 -13.59 4.42
C HIS A 58 28.32 -14.89 4.90
N GLU A 59 28.62 -14.97 6.20
CA GLU A 59 29.27 -16.18 6.81
C GLU A 59 28.38 -17.42 6.64
N LYS A 60 27.06 -17.26 6.65
CA LYS A 60 26.09 -18.36 6.45
C LYS A 60 25.72 -18.59 4.98
N ASN A 61 26.30 -17.86 4.05
CA ASN A 61 25.91 -17.88 2.63
C ASN A 61 24.38 -17.80 2.44
N ALA A 62 23.74 -16.90 3.17
CA ALA A 62 22.28 -16.83 3.26
C ALA A 62 21.65 -16.32 1.97
N LYS A 63 20.67 -17.07 1.44
CA LYS A 63 19.81 -16.60 0.35
C LYS A 63 19.06 -15.35 0.78
N GLN A 64 18.98 -14.34 -0.09
CA GLN A 64 18.35 -13.07 0.19
C GLN A 64 17.17 -12.82 -0.75
N VAL A 65 16.06 -12.29 -0.21
CA VAL A 65 14.97 -11.79 -1.03
C VAL A 65 15.17 -10.30 -1.37
N TYR A 66 14.92 -9.98 -2.63
CA TYR A 66 14.88 -8.63 -3.16
C TYR A 66 13.44 -8.30 -3.54
N TYR A 67 12.79 -7.53 -2.67
CA TYR A 67 11.37 -7.18 -2.80
C TYR A 67 11.23 -5.90 -3.63
N MET A 68 10.78 -6.04 -4.87
CA MET A 68 10.63 -4.94 -5.80
C MET A 68 9.22 -4.37 -5.76
N SER A 69 9.08 -3.12 -5.38
CA SER A 69 7.79 -2.45 -5.32
C SER A 69 7.89 -1.00 -5.78
N MET A 70 6.87 -0.52 -6.48
CA MET A 70 6.77 0.88 -6.87
C MET A 70 6.59 1.80 -5.68
N GLU A 71 6.13 1.27 -4.54
CA GLU A 71 5.83 2.05 -3.34
C GLU A 71 6.09 1.30 -2.03
N PHE A 72 6.51 2.05 -1.01
CA PHE A 72 6.61 1.61 0.38
C PHE A 72 5.97 2.66 1.28
N LEU A 73 4.75 2.41 1.77
CA LEU A 73 4.04 3.33 2.64
C LEU A 73 4.46 3.12 4.11
N LEU A 74 5.59 3.70 4.47
CA LEU A 74 6.25 3.45 5.75
C LEU A 74 5.56 4.14 6.93
N GLY A 75 5.00 5.32 6.75
CA GLY A 75 4.60 6.21 7.83
C GLY A 75 5.83 6.85 8.51
N ARG A 76 5.71 7.17 9.80
CA ARG A 76 6.82 7.66 10.63
C ARG A 76 7.72 6.50 11.06
N SER A 77 9.02 6.74 11.10
CA SER A 77 10.05 5.72 11.39
C SER A 77 10.57 5.77 12.81
N LEU A 78 10.74 6.95 13.42
CA LEU A 78 11.38 7.11 14.72
C LEU A 78 10.71 6.25 15.80
N ARG A 79 9.40 6.40 15.99
CA ARG A 79 8.64 5.64 16.98
C ARG A 79 8.76 4.13 16.76
N ASN A 80 8.67 3.70 15.50
CA ASN A 80 8.80 2.29 15.14
C ASN A 80 10.20 1.73 15.43
N HIS A 81 11.24 2.49 15.13
CA HIS A 81 12.62 2.07 15.44
C HIS A 81 12.86 1.96 16.94
N LEU A 82 12.44 2.96 17.72
CA LEU A 82 12.60 2.96 19.18
C LEU A 82 11.88 1.77 19.82
N PHE A 83 10.66 1.49 19.36
CA PHE A 83 9.87 0.35 19.81
C PHE A 83 10.56 -0.98 19.47
N ASN A 84 10.93 -1.18 18.21
CA ASN A 84 11.56 -2.41 17.73
C ASN A 84 12.91 -2.68 18.42
N MET A 85 13.67 -1.63 18.70
CA MET A 85 14.95 -1.71 19.40
C MET A 85 14.80 -1.86 20.91
N GLY A 86 13.62 -1.63 21.49
CA GLY A 86 13.36 -1.69 22.94
C GLY A 86 14.06 -0.60 23.74
N ILE A 87 14.25 0.58 23.14
CA ILE A 87 14.95 1.72 23.76
C ILE A 87 14.07 2.96 23.93
N THR A 88 12.77 2.82 23.76
CA THR A 88 11.82 3.96 23.84
C THR A 88 11.95 4.72 25.16
N GLU A 89 12.01 4.03 26.31
CA GLU A 89 12.07 4.67 27.62
C GLU A 89 13.35 5.47 27.81
N GLN A 90 14.51 4.90 27.44
CA GLN A 90 15.81 5.55 27.56
C GLN A 90 15.90 6.80 26.71
N VAL A 91 15.42 6.72 25.47
CA VAL A 91 15.42 7.85 24.53
C VAL A 91 14.43 8.93 24.97
N THR A 92 13.25 8.55 25.48
CA THR A 92 12.26 9.51 26.01
C THR A 92 12.89 10.32 27.17
N LYS A 93 13.48 9.67 28.15
CA LYS A 93 14.14 10.36 29.29
C LYS A 93 15.29 11.26 28.81
N ALA A 94 16.11 10.79 27.89
CA ALA A 94 17.19 11.58 27.33
C ALA A 94 16.69 12.84 26.62
N VAL A 95 15.65 12.73 25.78
CA VAL A 95 15.03 13.86 25.07
C VAL A 95 14.36 14.83 26.03
N GLU A 96 13.61 14.34 27.00
CA GLU A 96 12.93 15.17 28.01
C GLU A 96 13.93 15.97 28.87
N SER A 97 15.15 15.44 29.05
CA SER A 97 16.23 16.16 29.73
C SER A 97 16.72 17.43 28.98
N PHE A 98 16.35 17.59 27.70
CA PHE A 98 16.57 18.83 26.93
C PHE A 98 15.36 19.79 26.99
N GLY A 99 14.33 19.49 27.82
CA GLY A 99 13.14 20.32 28.00
C GLY A 99 12.11 20.20 26.87
N VAL A 100 12.12 19.10 26.13
CA VAL A 100 11.20 18.82 25.02
C VAL A 100 10.52 17.47 25.24
N SER A 101 9.17 17.41 25.09
CA SER A 101 8.46 16.13 25.21
C SER A 101 8.71 15.24 23.98
N MET A 102 8.65 13.92 24.18
CA MET A 102 8.82 12.98 23.07
C MET A 102 7.68 13.08 22.04
N ASP A 103 6.47 13.45 22.45
CA ASP A 103 5.35 13.68 21.53
C ASP A 103 5.60 14.87 20.60
N GLU A 104 6.20 15.95 21.13
CA GLU A 104 6.63 17.07 20.28
C GLU A 104 7.67 16.63 19.24
N ILE A 105 8.62 15.79 19.63
CA ILE A 105 9.65 15.25 18.73
C ILE A 105 9.01 14.39 17.63
N TYR A 106 8.10 13.48 17.97
CA TYR A 106 7.40 12.66 16.96
C TYR A 106 6.63 13.52 15.96
N ASN A 107 6.11 14.69 16.35
CA ASN A 107 5.34 15.56 15.47
C ASN A 107 6.18 16.32 14.43
N PHE A 108 7.50 16.36 14.58
CA PHE A 108 8.40 16.89 13.54
C PHE A 108 8.58 15.91 12.37
N GLU A 109 8.39 14.60 12.61
CA GLU A 109 8.59 13.61 11.56
C GLU A 109 7.36 13.57 10.62
N PRO A 110 7.54 13.82 9.31
CA PRO A 110 6.49 13.60 8.32
C PRO A 110 6.34 12.11 8.03
N ASP A 111 5.17 11.71 7.54
CA ASP A 111 5.04 10.41 6.87
C ASP A 111 5.93 10.41 5.63
N ALA A 112 6.71 9.36 5.40
CA ALA A 112 7.57 9.26 4.23
C ALA A 112 6.72 9.23 2.94
N GLY A 113 7.02 10.15 2.00
CA GLY A 113 6.32 10.28 0.71
C GLY A 113 6.68 9.18 -0.29
N LEU A 114 6.74 7.93 0.14
CA LEU A 114 7.22 6.78 -0.64
C LEU A 114 6.11 5.80 -1.00
N GLY A 115 4.86 6.09 -0.70
CA GLY A 115 3.73 5.22 -0.97
C GLY A 115 2.38 5.92 -0.94
N ASN A 116 1.33 5.22 -1.35
CA ASN A 116 -0.01 5.77 -1.47
C ASN A 116 -1.08 4.94 -0.75
N GLY A 117 -1.11 3.63 -0.96
CA GLY A 117 -2.24 2.80 -0.53
C GLY A 117 -1.87 1.43 0.03
N GLY A 118 -2.80 0.48 -0.14
CA GLY A 118 -2.68 -0.89 0.40
C GLY A 118 -1.45 -1.62 -0.08
N LEU A 119 -1.09 -1.50 -1.36
CA LEU A 119 0.11 -2.12 -1.95
C LEU A 119 1.39 -1.67 -1.22
N GLY A 120 1.58 -0.35 -1.07
CA GLY A 120 2.75 0.22 -0.42
C GLY A 120 2.79 -0.05 1.08
N ARG A 121 1.63 -0.07 1.76
CA ARG A 121 1.60 -0.43 3.18
C ARG A 121 1.91 -1.92 3.40
N LEU A 122 1.46 -2.80 2.51
CA LEU A 122 1.81 -4.21 2.55
C LEU A 122 3.32 -4.42 2.39
N ALA A 123 3.94 -3.76 1.40
CA ALA A 123 5.40 -3.80 1.20
C ALA A 123 6.16 -3.33 2.45
N ALA A 124 5.71 -2.25 3.08
CA ALA A 124 6.28 -1.76 4.33
C ALA A 124 6.09 -2.76 5.50
N ALA A 125 4.92 -3.38 5.62
CA ALA A 125 4.64 -4.40 6.62
C ALA A 125 5.52 -5.64 6.42
N TYR A 126 5.72 -6.08 5.18
CA TYR A 126 6.56 -7.23 4.88
C TYR A 126 8.04 -6.97 5.18
N MET A 127 8.55 -5.76 4.91
CA MET A 127 9.93 -5.42 5.29
C MET A 127 10.13 -5.42 6.81
N ASP A 128 9.16 -4.91 7.60
CA ASP A 128 9.17 -4.98 9.06
C ASP A 128 9.14 -6.44 9.54
N SER A 129 8.19 -7.24 9.03
CA SER A 129 8.02 -8.64 9.44
C SER A 129 9.18 -9.54 9.00
N LEU A 130 9.72 -9.38 7.78
CA LEU A 130 10.93 -10.11 7.35
C LEU A 130 12.09 -9.82 8.29
N THR A 131 12.24 -8.56 8.72
CA THR A 131 13.29 -8.18 9.65
C THR A 131 13.03 -8.75 11.05
N SER A 132 11.80 -8.62 11.55
CA SER A 132 11.40 -9.12 12.87
C SER A 132 11.51 -10.65 12.98
N CYS A 133 11.25 -11.37 11.89
CA CYS A 133 11.39 -12.82 11.79
C CYS A 133 12.83 -13.29 11.49
N GLY A 134 13.78 -12.36 11.31
CA GLY A 134 15.22 -12.69 11.13
C GLY A 134 15.58 -13.12 9.71
N TYR A 135 14.80 -12.79 8.68
CA TYR A 135 15.09 -13.08 7.28
C TYR A 135 15.90 -11.97 6.61
N PRO A 136 16.93 -12.31 5.80
CA PRO A 136 17.67 -11.33 5.02
C PRO A 136 16.84 -10.86 3.82
N ALA A 137 16.62 -9.54 3.77
CA ALA A 137 15.81 -8.91 2.73
C ALA A 137 16.37 -7.54 2.30
N SER A 138 16.02 -7.11 1.11
CA SER A 138 16.21 -5.72 0.65
C SER A 138 14.99 -5.31 -0.18
N GLY A 139 14.37 -4.18 0.16
CA GLY A 139 13.36 -3.53 -0.67
C GLY A 139 14.01 -2.63 -1.71
N PHE A 140 13.39 -2.49 -2.88
CA PHE A 140 13.83 -1.57 -3.93
C PHE A 140 12.65 -0.73 -4.43
N SER A 141 12.86 0.58 -4.57
CA SER A 141 11.90 1.53 -5.11
C SER A 141 12.59 2.80 -5.62
N ILE A 142 11.81 3.84 -5.90
CA ILE A 142 12.28 5.18 -6.27
C ILE A 142 12.21 6.10 -5.05
N LEU A 143 13.18 7.00 -4.93
CA LEU A 143 13.15 8.10 -3.97
C LEU A 143 12.30 9.24 -4.54
N TYR A 144 11.00 9.28 -4.23
CA TYR A 144 10.11 10.33 -4.71
C TYR A 144 10.32 11.63 -3.91
N ASP A 145 10.49 12.75 -4.62
CA ASP A 145 10.69 14.07 -4.00
C ASP A 145 9.43 14.54 -3.28
N TYR A 146 8.25 14.32 -3.86
CA TYR A 146 6.97 14.88 -3.42
C TYR A 146 5.87 13.84 -3.17
N GLY A 147 6.23 12.56 -3.01
CA GLY A 147 5.27 11.48 -2.81
C GLY A 147 4.26 11.38 -3.96
N ILE A 148 3.00 11.07 -3.63
CA ILE A 148 1.91 11.14 -4.59
C ILE A 148 1.35 12.57 -4.65
N PHE A 149 0.88 13.11 -3.56
CA PHE A 149 0.50 14.49 -3.27
C PHE A 149 0.01 14.64 -1.83
N LYS A 150 0.03 15.86 -1.31
CA LYS A 150 -0.70 16.28 -0.13
C LYS A 150 -2.09 16.74 -0.53
N GLN A 151 -3.13 16.15 0.06
CA GLN A 151 -4.52 16.51 -0.23
C GLN A 151 -4.98 17.68 0.64
N ARG A 152 -5.63 18.65 0.00
CA ARG A 152 -6.44 19.69 0.64
C ARG A 152 -7.86 19.61 0.11
N ILE A 153 -8.82 19.98 0.93
CA ILE A 153 -10.22 20.13 0.51
C ILE A 153 -10.55 21.61 0.50
N VAL A 154 -10.88 22.13 -0.69
CA VAL A 154 -11.25 23.52 -0.90
C VAL A 154 -12.62 23.56 -1.60
N ASP A 155 -13.60 24.20 -0.99
CA ASP A 155 -14.99 24.22 -1.50
C ASP A 155 -15.55 22.83 -1.81
N GLY A 156 -15.17 21.83 -1.00
CA GLY A 156 -15.53 20.44 -1.17
C GLY A 156 -14.71 19.66 -2.21
N TRP A 157 -13.88 20.32 -3.00
CA TRP A 157 -13.02 19.67 -4.00
C TRP A 157 -11.67 19.26 -3.45
N GLN A 158 -11.20 18.11 -3.91
CA GLN A 158 -9.82 17.71 -3.70
C GLN A 158 -8.88 18.60 -4.53
N LEU A 159 -7.92 19.21 -3.83
CA LEU A 159 -6.79 19.92 -4.40
C LEU A 159 -5.50 19.15 -4.05
N GLU A 160 -4.65 18.92 -5.06
CA GLU A 160 -3.36 18.25 -4.89
C GLU A 160 -2.24 19.29 -4.73
N GLN A 161 -1.40 19.09 -3.70
CA GLN A 161 -0.21 19.89 -3.43
C GLN A 161 1.01 18.99 -3.32
N PRO A 162 2.23 19.49 -3.62
CA PRO A 162 3.46 18.75 -3.36
C PRO A 162 3.55 18.32 -1.89
N ASP A 163 3.90 17.08 -1.64
CA ASP A 163 4.17 16.56 -0.29
C ASP A 163 5.67 16.66 -0.01
N ASP A 164 6.08 17.78 0.53
CA ASP A 164 7.50 18.15 0.75
C ASP A 164 8.07 17.45 2.02
N TRP A 165 8.00 16.11 2.02
CA TRP A 165 8.37 15.28 3.16
C TRP A 165 9.89 15.24 3.42
N LEU A 166 10.72 15.45 2.39
CA LEU A 166 12.18 15.37 2.49
C LEU A 166 12.79 16.46 3.40
N LYS A 167 12.14 17.60 3.59
CA LYS A 167 12.66 18.66 4.49
C LYS A 167 13.03 18.18 5.88
N MET A 168 12.27 17.23 6.43
CA MET A 168 12.50 16.68 7.76
C MET A 168 12.68 15.17 7.75
N GLY A 169 12.23 14.48 6.69
CA GLY A 169 12.32 13.03 6.53
C GLY A 169 13.63 12.53 5.92
N ASP A 170 14.44 13.41 5.32
CA ASP A 170 15.75 13.08 4.71
C ASP A 170 16.76 12.47 5.69
N VAL A 171 16.58 12.71 6.97
CA VAL A 171 17.46 12.24 8.05
C VAL A 171 17.64 10.72 8.08
N TRP A 172 16.67 9.97 7.55
CA TRP A 172 16.73 8.50 7.48
C TRP A 172 17.50 7.97 6.26
N LEU A 173 17.84 8.81 5.31
CA LEU A 173 18.44 8.46 4.03
C LEU A 173 19.96 8.52 4.11
N ALA A 174 20.61 7.46 3.64
CA ALA A 174 22.08 7.39 3.54
C ALA A 174 22.47 7.25 2.05
N PRO A 175 23.01 8.28 1.39
CA PRO A 175 23.46 8.21 0.00
C PRO A 175 24.65 7.25 -0.14
N ARG A 176 24.72 6.56 -1.27
CA ARG A 176 25.82 5.63 -1.64
C ARG A 176 26.41 6.05 -2.99
N LEU A 177 27.12 7.14 -2.99
CA LEU A 177 27.65 7.76 -4.22
C LEU A 177 28.65 6.87 -4.94
N GLU A 178 29.25 5.89 -4.25
CA GLU A 178 30.14 4.88 -4.80
C GLU A 178 29.44 3.73 -5.54
N GLU A 179 28.11 3.69 -5.48
CA GLU A 179 27.28 2.62 -6.07
C GLU A 179 26.28 3.19 -7.12
N VAL A 180 26.71 4.14 -7.95
CA VAL A 180 25.88 4.71 -9.02
C VAL A 180 25.82 3.77 -10.20
N TYR A 181 24.64 3.65 -10.82
CA TYR A 181 24.40 2.82 -12.02
C TYR A 181 23.79 3.66 -13.14
N GLN A 182 24.15 3.35 -14.36
CA GLN A 182 23.60 4.01 -15.55
C GLN A 182 22.42 3.24 -16.12
N VAL A 183 21.35 3.96 -16.45
CA VAL A 183 20.16 3.44 -17.11
C VAL A 183 19.99 4.15 -18.45
N LYS A 184 19.79 3.37 -19.52
CA LYS A 184 19.73 3.86 -20.91
C LYS A 184 18.30 3.83 -21.44
N PHE A 185 17.89 4.91 -22.10
CA PHE A 185 16.58 5.05 -22.74
C PHE A 185 16.71 5.44 -24.20
N GLY A 186 15.87 4.85 -25.05
CA GLY A 186 15.84 5.14 -26.48
C GLY A 186 17.09 4.70 -27.24
N GLY A 187 17.40 5.42 -28.33
CA GLY A 187 18.55 5.14 -29.15
C GLY A 187 18.38 4.01 -30.18
N VAL A 188 19.47 3.57 -30.75
CA VAL A 188 19.54 2.52 -31.77
C VAL A 188 20.34 1.34 -31.24
N VAL A 189 19.84 0.14 -31.47
CA VAL A 189 20.48 -1.12 -31.07
C VAL A 189 21.14 -1.76 -32.27
N ASP A 190 22.47 -1.85 -32.24
CA ASP A 190 23.27 -2.58 -33.22
C ASP A 190 23.59 -3.98 -32.69
N GLN A 191 23.34 -5.00 -33.52
CA GLN A 191 23.62 -6.40 -33.20
C GLN A 191 24.68 -6.93 -34.19
N ASN A 192 25.81 -7.37 -33.66
CA ASN A 192 26.90 -7.91 -34.46
C ASN A 192 27.20 -9.35 -34.03
N TRP A 193 27.15 -10.27 -34.99
CA TRP A 193 27.53 -11.66 -34.77
C TRP A 193 28.98 -11.88 -35.25
N CYS A 194 29.84 -12.29 -34.30
CA CYS A 194 31.22 -12.64 -34.63
C CYS A 194 31.54 -13.98 -33.96
N ASP A 195 31.97 -14.95 -34.71
CA ASP A 195 32.34 -16.30 -34.27
C ASP A 195 31.24 -16.98 -33.44
N GLY A 196 29.98 -16.80 -33.84
CA GLY A 196 28.82 -17.37 -33.13
C GLY A 196 28.43 -16.66 -31.85
N LYS A 197 29.12 -15.55 -31.50
CA LYS A 197 28.82 -14.73 -30.33
C LYS A 197 28.11 -13.43 -30.76
N LEU A 198 26.99 -13.14 -30.10
CA LEU A 198 26.26 -11.88 -30.26
C LEU A 198 26.90 -10.79 -29.43
N THR A 199 27.22 -9.67 -30.06
CA THR A 199 27.59 -8.43 -29.36
C THR A 199 26.52 -7.38 -29.64
N VAL A 200 25.99 -6.77 -28.58
CA VAL A 200 24.93 -5.77 -28.64
C VAL A 200 25.48 -4.42 -28.18
N THR A 201 25.27 -3.39 -28.97
CA THR A 201 25.64 -2.02 -28.64
C THR A 201 24.44 -1.10 -28.78
N GLN A 202 24.14 -0.31 -27.78
CA GLN A 202 23.08 0.72 -27.80
C GLN A 202 23.74 2.09 -27.87
N ARG A 203 23.53 2.82 -28.96
CA ARG A 203 24.08 4.16 -29.23
C ARG A 203 22.97 5.20 -29.38
N ASP A 204 23.33 6.46 -29.28
CA ASP A 204 22.41 7.60 -29.39
C ASP A 204 21.28 7.55 -28.35
N CYS A 205 21.53 6.96 -27.18
CA CYS A 205 20.58 6.81 -26.11
C CYS A 205 20.71 7.93 -25.07
N THR A 206 19.61 8.22 -24.38
CA THR A 206 19.64 9.07 -23.18
C THR A 206 20.10 8.24 -21.99
N ILE A 207 21.10 8.73 -21.27
CA ILE A 207 21.64 8.08 -20.07
C ILE A 207 21.15 8.85 -18.84
N VAL A 208 20.68 8.10 -17.83
CA VAL A 208 20.31 8.64 -16.54
C VAL A 208 21.10 7.87 -15.47
N ASP A 209 21.73 8.60 -14.55
CA ASP A 209 22.42 8.02 -13.42
C ASP A 209 21.43 7.72 -12.29
N ALA A 210 21.47 6.51 -11.78
CA ALA A 210 20.68 6.06 -10.64
C ALA A 210 21.56 6.07 -9.39
N VAL A 211 21.29 7.02 -8.50
CA VAL A 211 22.02 7.20 -7.24
C VAL A 211 21.24 6.55 -6.12
N PRO A 212 21.82 5.56 -5.41
CA PRO A 212 21.09 4.87 -4.35
C PRO A 212 21.13 5.60 -3.02
N TYR A 213 19.98 5.61 -2.35
CA TYR A 213 19.81 6.04 -0.96
C TYR A 213 19.31 4.85 -0.15
N ASP A 214 20.05 4.46 0.88
CA ASP A 214 19.67 3.34 1.75
C ASP A 214 18.95 3.85 2.99
N MET A 215 17.81 3.20 3.32
CA MET A 215 17.04 3.43 4.53
C MET A 215 16.97 2.11 5.32
N ASN A 216 17.44 2.13 6.57
CA ASN A 216 17.45 0.95 7.42
C ASN A 216 16.06 0.61 7.95
N ILE A 217 15.75 -0.68 8.07
CA ILE A 217 14.52 -1.23 8.63
C ILE A 217 14.88 -2.09 9.85
N SER A 218 14.43 -1.68 11.02
CA SER A 218 14.60 -2.44 12.26
C SER A 218 13.56 -3.56 12.36
N GLY A 219 13.93 -4.66 13.00
CA GLY A 219 12.98 -5.68 13.44
C GLY A 219 12.74 -5.63 14.94
N TYR A 220 11.61 -6.16 15.40
CA TYR A 220 11.25 -6.20 16.82
C TYR A 220 12.08 -7.25 17.57
N ASP A 221 12.80 -6.80 18.59
CA ASP A 221 13.61 -7.62 19.51
C ASP A 221 14.46 -8.70 18.79
N THR A 222 15.13 -8.30 17.72
CA THR A 222 16.00 -9.14 16.89
C THR A 222 17.31 -8.42 16.55
N ASP A 223 18.34 -9.18 16.17
CA ASP A 223 19.59 -8.63 15.66
C ASP A 223 19.57 -8.31 14.17
N ALA A 224 18.48 -8.67 13.47
CA ALA A 224 18.34 -8.35 12.07
C ALA A 224 18.08 -6.84 11.83
N VAL A 225 18.73 -6.31 10.82
CA VAL A 225 18.45 -5.00 10.24
C VAL A 225 18.52 -5.11 8.72
N ASN A 226 17.40 -4.96 8.07
CA ASN A 226 17.28 -4.93 6.62
C ASN A 226 17.37 -3.49 6.08
N ARG A 227 17.17 -3.32 4.77
CA ARG A 227 17.12 -1.99 4.15
C ARG A 227 16.06 -1.91 3.07
N ILE A 228 15.64 -0.67 2.79
CA ILE A 228 15.05 -0.28 1.51
C ILE A 228 16.07 0.58 0.79
N ARG A 229 16.36 0.25 -0.48
CA ARG A 229 17.20 1.04 -1.37
C ARG A 229 16.31 1.82 -2.32
N LEU A 230 16.47 3.12 -2.29
CA LEU A 230 15.68 4.08 -3.07
C LEU A 230 16.57 4.73 -4.12
N TRP A 231 16.12 4.71 -5.37
CA TRP A 231 16.87 5.25 -6.49
C TRP A 231 16.46 6.68 -6.78
N HIS A 232 17.45 7.58 -6.78
CA HIS A 232 17.28 8.96 -7.22
C HIS A 232 17.92 9.14 -8.59
N SER A 233 17.18 9.71 -9.54
CA SER A 233 17.65 9.92 -10.91
C SER A 233 18.39 11.25 -11.03
N GLN A 234 19.53 11.22 -11.73
CA GLN A 234 20.34 12.40 -12.03
C GLN A 234 20.79 12.36 -13.50
N ALA A 235 21.01 13.52 -14.09
CA ALA A 235 21.71 13.58 -15.38
C ALA A 235 23.22 13.32 -15.16
N PRO A 236 23.92 12.58 -16.03
CA PRO A 236 25.36 12.41 -15.93
C PRO A 236 26.14 13.76 -15.99
N GLN A 237 25.52 14.74 -16.63
CA GLN A 237 25.99 16.13 -16.65
C GLN A 237 24.82 17.05 -16.25
N ASP A 238 24.85 17.54 -15.04
CA ASP A 238 23.75 18.34 -14.45
C ASP A 238 23.62 19.74 -15.06
N PHE A 239 24.71 20.30 -15.63
CA PHE A 239 24.75 21.70 -15.99
C PHE A 239 25.69 21.96 -17.16
N ASP A 240 25.19 22.67 -18.19
CA ASP A 240 25.99 23.12 -19.32
C ASP A 240 26.45 24.57 -19.10
N ILE A 241 27.71 24.72 -18.70
CA ILE A 241 28.32 26.03 -18.42
C ILE A 241 28.42 26.91 -19.68
N ASN A 242 28.54 26.30 -20.88
CA ASN A 242 28.66 27.04 -22.11
C ASN A 242 27.30 27.67 -22.50
N MET A 243 26.22 26.90 -22.40
CA MET A 243 24.86 27.43 -22.59
C MET A 243 24.54 28.52 -21.56
N PHE A 244 24.86 28.28 -20.29
CA PHE A 244 24.67 29.28 -19.24
C PHE A 244 25.39 30.58 -19.54
N SER A 245 26.67 30.53 -19.95
CA SER A 245 27.49 31.69 -20.28
C SER A 245 26.98 32.46 -21.49
N ARG A 246 26.14 31.83 -22.33
CA ARG A 246 25.47 32.50 -23.47
C ARG A 246 24.11 33.09 -23.12
N GLY A 247 23.69 33.02 -21.84
CA GLY A 247 22.39 33.51 -21.39
C GLY A 247 21.25 32.50 -21.58
N GLU A 248 21.52 31.26 -22.00
CA GLU A 248 20.52 30.19 -22.20
C GLU A 248 20.28 29.43 -20.90
N TYR A 249 19.89 30.15 -19.82
CA TYR A 249 19.85 29.62 -18.42
C TYR A 249 18.96 28.41 -18.25
N LEU A 250 17.78 28.37 -18.88
CA LEU A 250 16.84 27.24 -18.77
C LEU A 250 17.40 26.01 -19.51
N LYS A 251 17.94 26.20 -20.72
CA LYS A 251 18.52 25.09 -21.48
C LYS A 251 19.75 24.49 -20.82
N ALA A 252 20.54 25.30 -20.13
CA ALA A 252 21.70 24.84 -19.36
C ALA A 252 21.36 23.83 -18.27
N SER A 253 20.11 23.80 -17.80
CA SER A 253 19.59 22.88 -16.75
C SER A 253 18.54 21.89 -17.30
N GLU A 254 18.26 21.85 -18.58
CA GLU A 254 17.20 21.05 -19.19
C GLU A 254 17.44 19.54 -18.99
N ALA A 255 18.67 19.07 -19.23
CA ALA A 255 19.03 17.67 -19.04
C ALA A 255 18.81 17.20 -17.60
N LYS A 256 19.16 18.06 -16.62
CA LYS A 256 18.90 17.83 -15.20
C LYS A 256 17.40 17.70 -14.92
N ALA A 257 16.60 18.65 -15.37
CA ALA A 257 15.17 18.67 -15.15
C ALA A 257 14.47 17.44 -15.75
N MET A 258 14.91 17.02 -16.95
CA MET A 258 14.39 15.83 -17.62
C MET A 258 14.75 14.55 -16.87
N ALA A 259 15.99 14.38 -16.40
CA ALA A 259 16.40 13.22 -15.62
C ALA A 259 15.65 13.17 -14.30
N GLU A 260 15.61 14.26 -13.55
CA GLU A 260 14.94 14.34 -12.24
C GLU A 260 13.41 14.19 -12.32
N SER A 261 12.78 14.38 -13.49
CA SER A 261 11.34 14.17 -13.65
C SER A 261 10.92 12.76 -13.24
N ILE A 262 11.81 11.76 -13.37
CA ILE A 262 11.57 10.36 -13.03
C ILE A 262 11.23 10.18 -11.54
N ASN A 263 11.86 10.94 -10.65
CA ASN A 263 11.65 10.80 -9.20
C ASN A 263 10.76 11.90 -8.58
N LYS A 264 10.11 12.76 -9.37
CA LYS A 264 9.31 13.86 -8.78
C LYS A 264 8.10 13.36 -8.03
N VAL A 265 7.24 12.53 -8.64
CA VAL A 265 6.00 12.07 -8.03
C VAL A 265 5.75 10.59 -8.28
N LEU A 266 5.13 9.93 -7.31
CA LEU A 266 4.58 8.57 -7.43
C LEU A 266 3.28 8.63 -8.24
N TYR A 267 3.11 7.73 -9.20
CA TYR A 267 1.93 7.61 -10.06
C TYR A 267 1.52 8.93 -10.75
N PRO A 268 2.40 9.50 -11.60
CA PRO A 268 1.98 10.63 -12.44
C PRO A 268 0.77 10.24 -13.30
N ALA A 269 -0.06 11.22 -13.66
CA ALA A 269 -1.21 11.00 -14.54
C ALA A 269 -0.77 10.36 -15.86
N ASP A 270 -1.53 9.37 -16.34
CA ASP A 270 -1.20 8.56 -17.53
C ASP A 270 -2.35 8.51 -18.55
N ASP A 271 -3.23 9.49 -18.51
CA ASP A 271 -4.29 9.72 -19.48
C ASP A 271 -3.76 10.30 -20.81
N HIS A 272 -2.48 10.72 -20.86
CA HIS A 272 -1.78 11.23 -22.02
C HIS A 272 -0.45 10.50 -22.25
N ILE A 273 0.15 10.65 -23.44
CA ILE A 273 1.33 9.87 -23.87
C ILE A 273 2.58 10.20 -23.06
N GLU A 274 2.77 11.47 -22.67
CA GLU A 274 3.91 11.91 -21.87
C GLU A 274 3.87 11.27 -20.47
N GLY A 275 2.68 11.19 -19.85
CA GLY A 275 2.49 10.53 -18.58
C GLY A 275 2.73 9.03 -18.64
N LYS A 276 2.24 8.36 -19.72
CA LYS A 276 2.56 6.94 -19.97
C LYS A 276 4.06 6.73 -20.14
N SER A 277 4.73 7.59 -20.92
CA SER A 277 6.17 7.54 -21.10
C SER A 277 6.92 7.70 -19.78
N LEU A 278 6.53 8.67 -18.96
CA LEU A 278 7.14 8.90 -17.65
C LEU A 278 6.97 7.69 -16.72
N ARG A 279 5.78 7.11 -16.63
CA ARG A 279 5.54 5.92 -15.82
C ARG A 279 6.36 4.72 -16.29
N LEU A 280 6.48 4.50 -17.60
CA LEU A 280 7.32 3.43 -18.12
C LEU A 280 8.81 3.68 -17.83
N LYS A 281 9.27 4.94 -17.91
CA LYS A 281 10.63 5.35 -17.49
C LYS A 281 10.86 5.05 -16.02
N GLN A 282 9.93 5.41 -15.13
CA GLN A 282 10.03 5.14 -13.70
C GLN A 282 10.20 3.64 -13.43
N GLN A 283 9.38 2.80 -14.04
CA GLN A 283 9.44 1.36 -13.86
C GLN A 283 10.78 0.77 -14.33
N TYR A 284 11.22 1.12 -15.53
CA TYR A 284 12.50 0.61 -16.04
C TYR A 284 13.71 1.16 -15.27
N PHE A 285 13.68 2.44 -14.91
CA PHE A 285 14.75 3.10 -14.15
C PHE A 285 15.06 2.34 -12.86
N PHE A 286 14.06 2.11 -12.02
CA PHE A 286 14.33 1.49 -10.73
C PHE A 286 14.65 -0.01 -10.84
N VAL A 287 14.05 -0.74 -11.77
CA VAL A 287 14.35 -2.17 -11.92
C VAL A 287 15.73 -2.39 -12.54
N SER A 288 16.13 -1.59 -13.53
CA SER A 288 17.46 -1.69 -14.13
C SER A 288 18.56 -1.44 -13.11
N ALA A 289 18.48 -0.33 -12.38
CA ALA A 289 19.42 -0.03 -11.32
C ALA A 289 19.45 -1.12 -10.23
N SER A 290 18.28 -1.66 -9.88
CA SER A 290 18.16 -2.72 -8.86
C SER A 290 18.82 -4.03 -9.30
N ILE A 291 18.55 -4.50 -10.52
CA ILE A 291 19.15 -5.73 -11.05
C ILE A 291 20.67 -5.58 -11.18
N GLN A 292 21.18 -4.46 -11.72
CA GLN A 292 22.61 -4.18 -11.75
C GLN A 292 23.24 -4.25 -10.35
N SER A 293 22.58 -3.66 -9.35
CA SER A 293 23.02 -3.69 -7.95
C SER A 293 23.03 -5.11 -7.36
N ILE A 294 22.03 -5.94 -7.67
CA ILE A 294 21.93 -7.32 -7.22
C ILE A 294 23.08 -8.15 -7.81
N LEU A 295 23.29 -8.10 -9.12
CA LEU A 295 24.34 -8.87 -9.80
C LEU A 295 25.74 -8.45 -9.34
N ARG A 296 26.01 -7.14 -9.25
CA ARG A 296 27.28 -6.64 -8.73
C ARG A 296 27.55 -7.10 -7.29
N ARG A 297 26.50 -7.14 -6.44
CA ARG A 297 26.63 -7.64 -5.07
C ARG A 297 26.91 -9.14 -5.05
N HIS A 298 26.21 -9.93 -5.87
CA HIS A 298 26.40 -11.37 -5.98
C HIS A 298 27.84 -11.71 -6.38
N LEU A 299 28.37 -11.05 -7.40
CA LEU A 299 29.73 -11.26 -7.91
C LEU A 299 30.85 -10.81 -6.96
N LYS A 300 30.54 -10.07 -5.87
CA LYS A 300 31.55 -9.81 -4.81
C LYS A 300 31.89 -11.05 -3.99
N THR A 301 31.02 -12.05 -3.99
CA THR A 301 31.12 -13.23 -3.14
C THR A 301 31.06 -14.55 -3.90
N ASN A 302 30.65 -14.51 -5.17
CA ASN A 302 30.53 -15.67 -6.05
C ASN A 302 31.33 -15.45 -7.33
N PRO A 303 31.96 -16.50 -7.90
CA PRO A 303 32.81 -16.39 -9.08
C PRO A 303 32.03 -16.17 -10.39
N SER A 304 30.76 -16.53 -10.44
CA SER A 304 29.90 -16.44 -11.60
C SER A 304 28.45 -16.18 -11.21
N LEU A 305 27.55 -16.08 -12.19
CA LEU A 305 26.09 -15.94 -11.98
C LEU A 305 25.34 -17.30 -12.08
N ASP A 306 26.05 -18.40 -12.25
CA ASP A 306 25.43 -19.72 -12.44
C ASP A 306 24.58 -20.16 -11.25
N ASN A 307 24.99 -19.78 -10.02
CA ASN A 307 24.28 -20.08 -8.78
C ASN A 307 23.42 -18.92 -8.29
N LEU A 308 23.04 -17.98 -9.17
CA LEU A 308 22.30 -16.79 -8.77
C LEU A 308 20.98 -17.17 -8.06
N ALA A 309 20.25 -18.12 -8.60
CA ALA A 309 18.96 -18.57 -8.05
C ALA A 309 19.07 -19.24 -6.65
N ASP A 310 20.24 -19.78 -6.31
CA ASP A 310 20.47 -20.34 -4.97
C ASP A 310 20.67 -19.25 -3.90
N CYS A 311 21.15 -18.08 -4.32
CA CYS A 311 21.53 -16.97 -3.43
C CYS A 311 20.52 -15.81 -3.45
N VAL A 312 19.68 -15.72 -4.50
CA VAL A 312 18.84 -14.58 -4.81
C VAL A 312 17.41 -15.03 -5.10
N ALA A 313 16.45 -14.39 -4.44
CA ALA A 313 15.04 -14.43 -4.81
C ALA A 313 14.60 -13.00 -5.17
N ILE A 314 14.02 -12.81 -6.35
CA ILE A 314 13.48 -11.52 -6.80
C ILE A 314 11.97 -11.61 -6.78
N HIS A 315 11.31 -10.77 -5.98
CA HIS A 315 9.86 -10.76 -5.87
C HIS A 315 9.26 -9.53 -6.54
N ILE A 316 8.37 -9.79 -7.49
CA ILE A 316 7.60 -8.77 -8.24
C ILE A 316 6.30 -8.47 -7.49
N ASN A 317 6.21 -7.29 -6.89
CA ASN A 317 5.03 -6.81 -6.17
C ASN A 317 4.11 -6.04 -7.12
N ASP A 318 3.05 -6.67 -7.60
CA ASP A 318 2.23 -6.26 -8.75
C ASP A 318 3.04 -6.23 -10.05
N THR A 319 2.46 -5.73 -11.16
CA THR A 319 3.12 -5.69 -12.47
C THR A 319 4.11 -4.54 -12.65
N HIS A 320 4.20 -3.61 -11.70
CA HIS A 320 5.06 -2.43 -11.83
C HIS A 320 6.55 -2.77 -12.02
N PRO A 321 7.14 -3.78 -11.35
CA PRO A 321 8.55 -4.15 -11.55
C PRO A 321 8.77 -5.22 -12.63
N THR A 322 7.81 -5.56 -13.45
CA THR A 322 7.91 -6.67 -14.43
C THR A 322 9.12 -6.55 -15.35
N LEU A 323 9.56 -5.33 -15.66
CA LEU A 323 10.73 -5.09 -16.52
C LEU A 323 12.04 -5.63 -15.94
N CYS A 324 12.07 -6.05 -14.67
CA CYS A 324 13.23 -6.77 -14.12
C CYS A 324 13.50 -8.09 -14.85
N ILE A 325 12.49 -8.69 -15.46
CA ILE A 325 12.58 -9.92 -16.24
C ILE A 325 13.48 -9.71 -17.48
N PRO A 326 13.07 -8.89 -18.46
CA PRO A 326 13.91 -8.68 -19.64
C PRO A 326 15.21 -7.93 -19.32
N GLU A 327 15.28 -7.16 -18.24
CA GLU A 327 16.53 -6.52 -17.81
C GLU A 327 17.54 -7.53 -17.26
N LEU A 328 17.11 -8.51 -16.48
CA LEU A 328 18.00 -9.58 -16.02
C LEU A 328 18.49 -10.40 -17.22
N MET A 329 17.61 -10.72 -18.17
CA MET A 329 18.00 -11.37 -19.43
C MET A 329 19.02 -10.53 -20.20
N ARG A 330 18.79 -9.22 -20.35
CA ARG A 330 19.71 -8.31 -21.04
C ARG A 330 21.11 -8.34 -20.44
N LEU A 331 21.19 -8.22 -19.13
CA LEU A 331 22.47 -8.22 -18.43
C LEU A 331 23.19 -9.55 -18.61
N LEU A 332 22.50 -10.69 -18.42
CA LEU A 332 23.08 -12.01 -18.62
C LEU A 332 23.57 -12.23 -20.04
N LEU A 333 22.77 -11.84 -21.05
CA LEU A 333 23.12 -12.02 -22.47
C LEU A 333 24.18 -11.06 -22.95
N ASP A 334 23.97 -9.75 -22.75
CA ASP A 334 24.74 -8.69 -23.42
C ASP A 334 26.00 -8.30 -22.63
N GLU A 335 25.96 -8.35 -21.29
CA GLU A 335 27.09 -7.92 -20.45
C GLU A 335 27.89 -9.09 -19.89
N TYR A 336 27.24 -10.21 -19.53
CA TYR A 336 27.94 -11.36 -18.96
C TYR A 336 28.14 -12.52 -19.95
N GLY A 337 27.56 -12.45 -21.16
CA GLY A 337 27.84 -13.36 -22.26
C GLY A 337 27.25 -14.76 -22.12
N TYR A 338 26.17 -14.92 -21.35
CA TYR A 338 25.41 -16.15 -21.25
C TYR A 338 24.64 -16.45 -22.53
N GLY A 339 24.43 -17.73 -22.84
CA GLY A 339 23.50 -18.14 -23.88
C GLY A 339 22.04 -17.95 -23.43
N TRP A 340 21.10 -17.88 -24.39
CA TRP A 340 19.69 -17.63 -24.11
C TRP A 340 19.10 -18.65 -23.10
N ASP A 341 19.29 -19.93 -23.35
CA ASP A 341 18.64 -20.97 -22.53
C ASP A 341 19.17 -20.97 -21.09
N GLN A 342 20.45 -20.74 -20.89
CA GLN A 342 21.06 -20.60 -19.56
C GLN A 342 20.59 -19.32 -18.87
N ALA A 343 20.55 -18.18 -19.56
CA ALA A 343 20.03 -16.92 -19.03
C ALA A 343 18.55 -17.05 -18.64
N TRP A 344 17.75 -17.74 -19.45
CA TRP A 344 16.34 -18.00 -19.19
C TRP A 344 16.15 -18.87 -17.95
N ASP A 345 16.91 -19.96 -17.84
CA ASP A 345 16.88 -20.84 -16.67
C ASP A 345 17.19 -20.08 -15.37
N ILE A 346 18.29 -19.30 -15.35
CA ILE A 346 18.64 -18.45 -14.19
C ILE A 346 17.49 -17.48 -13.87
N THR A 347 16.94 -16.80 -14.89
CA THR A 347 15.90 -15.78 -14.71
C THR A 347 14.63 -16.37 -14.13
N THR A 348 14.15 -17.49 -14.70
CA THR A 348 12.91 -18.13 -14.26
C THR A 348 12.98 -18.71 -12.84
N HIS A 349 14.15 -19.17 -12.43
CA HIS A 349 14.37 -19.69 -11.06
C HIS A 349 14.56 -18.59 -10.00
N CYS A 350 14.88 -17.35 -10.41
CA CYS A 350 15.01 -16.23 -9.50
C CYS A 350 13.69 -15.51 -9.19
N ILE A 351 12.70 -15.56 -10.12
CA ILE A 351 11.57 -14.62 -10.12
C ILE A 351 10.28 -15.27 -9.65
N SER A 352 9.61 -14.58 -8.73
CA SER A 352 8.23 -14.86 -8.29
C SER A 352 7.38 -13.59 -8.36
N TYR A 353 6.07 -13.75 -8.52
CA TYR A 353 5.12 -12.66 -8.77
C TYR A 353 3.90 -12.75 -7.88
N THR A 354 3.49 -11.62 -7.32
CA THR A 354 2.19 -11.47 -6.64
C THR A 354 1.31 -10.50 -7.40
N ASN A 355 0.12 -10.94 -7.78
CA ASN A 355 -0.92 -10.10 -8.35
C ASN A 355 -1.77 -9.46 -7.24
N HIS A 356 -2.14 -8.19 -7.40
CA HIS A 356 -2.92 -7.42 -6.42
C HIS A 356 -4.25 -6.90 -6.96
N THR A 357 -4.68 -7.32 -8.14
CA THR A 357 -5.93 -6.86 -8.75
C THR A 357 -6.77 -8.01 -9.28
N VAL A 358 -8.09 -7.85 -9.22
CA VAL A 358 -9.07 -8.75 -9.85
C VAL A 358 -9.71 -8.13 -11.11
N MET A 359 -9.45 -6.85 -11.37
CA MET A 359 -10.04 -6.15 -12.52
C MET A 359 -9.14 -6.30 -13.74
N ALA A 360 -9.60 -7.03 -14.76
CA ALA A 360 -8.83 -7.26 -15.99
C ALA A 360 -8.42 -5.95 -16.70
N GLU A 361 -9.24 -4.91 -16.60
CA GLU A 361 -8.95 -3.57 -17.13
C GLU A 361 -7.81 -2.85 -16.39
N ALA A 362 -7.53 -3.22 -15.13
CA ALA A 362 -6.44 -2.67 -14.33
C ALA A 362 -5.09 -3.37 -14.55
N LEU A 363 -5.05 -4.48 -15.32
CA LEU A 363 -3.81 -5.11 -15.73
C LEU A 363 -3.04 -4.21 -16.68
N GLU A 364 -1.78 -3.91 -16.35
CA GLU A 364 -0.97 -2.97 -17.12
C GLU A 364 -0.68 -3.46 -18.54
N LYS A 365 -0.88 -2.56 -19.49
CA LYS A 365 -0.59 -2.74 -20.91
C LYS A 365 0.08 -1.48 -21.44
N TRP A 366 1.12 -1.65 -22.25
CA TRP A 366 1.83 -0.54 -22.87
C TRP A 366 1.68 -0.60 -24.38
N PRO A 367 1.45 0.54 -25.08
CA PRO A 367 1.53 0.58 -26.53
C PRO A 367 2.92 0.10 -27.02
N GLN A 368 2.96 -0.84 -27.97
CA GLN A 368 4.22 -1.42 -28.45
C GLN A 368 5.17 -0.36 -29.04
N ASN A 369 4.64 0.62 -29.77
CA ASN A 369 5.43 1.70 -30.35
C ASN A 369 6.11 2.57 -29.27
N LEU A 370 5.40 2.91 -28.20
CA LEU A 370 5.96 3.65 -27.06
C LEU A 370 7.05 2.82 -26.39
N PHE A 371 6.76 1.55 -26.11
CA PHE A 371 7.68 0.64 -25.44
C PHE A 371 8.96 0.42 -26.27
N GLN A 372 8.81 0.14 -27.57
CA GLN A 372 9.94 -0.07 -28.50
C GLN A 372 10.78 1.19 -28.65
N GLY A 373 10.15 2.35 -28.78
CA GLY A 373 10.87 3.63 -28.91
C GLY A 373 11.67 3.99 -27.66
N LEU A 374 11.12 3.71 -26.48
CA LEU A 374 11.76 4.03 -25.21
C LEU A 374 12.79 2.99 -24.77
N LEU A 375 12.54 1.70 -25.04
CA LEU A 375 13.30 0.55 -24.53
C LEU A 375 13.61 -0.45 -25.66
N PRO A 376 14.36 -0.03 -26.72
CA PRO A 376 14.48 -0.84 -27.94
C PRO A 376 15.13 -2.21 -27.70
N ARG A 377 16.18 -2.30 -26.85
CA ARG A 377 16.82 -3.59 -26.56
C ARG A 377 15.93 -4.50 -25.71
N ILE A 378 15.28 -3.93 -24.72
CA ILE A 378 14.32 -4.65 -23.86
C ILE A 378 13.16 -5.21 -24.70
N PHE A 379 12.67 -4.43 -25.67
CA PHE A 379 11.61 -4.87 -26.58
C PHE A 379 12.03 -6.08 -27.42
N GLN A 380 13.26 -6.11 -27.95
CA GLN A 380 13.79 -7.27 -28.69
C GLN A 380 13.80 -8.54 -27.82
N ILE A 381 14.18 -8.43 -26.55
CA ILE A 381 14.16 -9.56 -25.61
C ILE A 381 12.72 -10.01 -25.32
N VAL A 382 11.80 -9.07 -25.12
CA VAL A 382 10.37 -9.38 -24.93
C VAL A 382 9.78 -10.04 -26.17
N GLN A 383 10.19 -9.65 -27.39
CA GLN A 383 9.77 -10.31 -28.63
C GLN A 383 10.20 -11.78 -28.67
N GLU A 384 11.44 -12.09 -28.30
CA GLU A 384 11.93 -13.47 -28.27
C GLU A 384 11.20 -14.30 -27.19
N ILE A 385 10.98 -13.73 -25.99
CA ILE A 385 10.19 -14.39 -24.95
C ILE A 385 8.77 -14.68 -25.46
N ASN A 386 8.14 -13.68 -26.09
CA ASN A 386 6.80 -13.83 -26.67
C ASN A 386 6.75 -14.91 -27.74
N GLN A 387 7.74 -14.97 -28.65
CA GLN A 387 7.79 -15.96 -29.72
C GLN A 387 7.86 -17.39 -29.15
N ARG A 388 8.73 -17.60 -28.17
CA ARG A 388 8.87 -18.90 -27.51
C ARG A 388 7.60 -19.30 -26.78
N PHE A 389 7.01 -18.38 -26.04
CA PHE A 389 5.76 -18.62 -25.32
C PHE A 389 4.56 -18.85 -26.27
N CYS A 390 4.48 -18.13 -27.39
CA CYS A 390 3.44 -18.41 -28.39
C CYS A 390 3.57 -19.80 -28.99
N ASN A 391 4.78 -20.34 -29.20
CA ASN A 391 4.97 -21.71 -29.64
C ASN A 391 4.44 -22.73 -28.59
N GLU A 392 4.64 -22.47 -27.32
CA GLU A 392 4.09 -23.28 -26.22
C GLU A 392 2.56 -23.23 -26.20
N LEU A 393 1.99 -22.01 -26.31
CA LEU A 393 0.54 -21.79 -26.39
C LEU A 393 -0.09 -22.54 -27.57
N TRP A 394 0.55 -22.51 -28.75
CA TRP A 394 0.09 -23.25 -29.93
C TRP A 394 0.14 -24.75 -29.75
N ALA A 395 1.16 -25.26 -29.08
CA ALA A 395 1.28 -26.69 -28.79
C ALA A 395 0.17 -27.16 -27.83
N PHE A 396 -0.19 -26.33 -26.84
CA PHE A 396 -1.22 -26.67 -25.84
C PHE A 396 -2.65 -26.39 -26.34
N TYR A 397 -2.86 -25.28 -27.09
CA TYR A 397 -4.15 -24.84 -27.62
C TYR A 397 -4.12 -24.78 -29.16
N PRO A 398 -4.02 -25.94 -29.88
CA PRO A 398 -3.89 -25.96 -31.32
C PRO A 398 -5.12 -25.34 -32.00
N ASN A 399 -4.91 -24.50 -32.99
CA ASN A 399 -5.94 -23.80 -33.79
C ASN A 399 -6.83 -22.83 -32.99
N ASN A 400 -6.44 -22.44 -31.77
CA ASN A 400 -7.21 -21.52 -30.94
C ASN A 400 -6.53 -20.13 -30.86
N TRP A 401 -6.72 -19.34 -31.93
CA TRP A 401 -6.15 -17.98 -32.05
C TRP A 401 -6.59 -17.06 -30.92
N ASP A 402 -7.82 -17.16 -30.44
CA ASP A 402 -8.35 -16.27 -29.40
C ASP A 402 -7.60 -16.50 -28.08
N VAL A 403 -7.35 -17.74 -27.69
CA VAL A 403 -6.56 -18.07 -26.50
C VAL A 403 -5.13 -17.60 -26.65
N VAL A 404 -4.49 -17.85 -27.80
CA VAL A 404 -3.11 -17.40 -28.06
C VAL A 404 -3.03 -15.88 -27.97
N ASN A 405 -3.90 -15.13 -28.65
CA ASN A 405 -3.92 -13.66 -28.58
C ASN A 405 -4.19 -13.11 -27.17
N ARG A 406 -5.07 -13.77 -26.41
CA ARG A 406 -5.37 -13.35 -25.05
C ARG A 406 -4.19 -13.53 -24.12
N ASN A 407 -3.43 -14.60 -24.24
CA ASN A 407 -2.33 -14.96 -23.36
C ASN A 407 -0.94 -14.50 -23.85
N ALA A 408 -0.76 -14.20 -25.12
CA ALA A 408 0.51 -13.68 -25.65
C ALA A 408 0.96 -12.41 -24.91
N VAL A 409 2.26 -12.25 -24.71
CA VAL A 409 2.85 -11.04 -24.11
C VAL A 409 2.69 -9.86 -25.06
N LEU A 410 2.87 -10.09 -26.36
CA LEU A 410 2.70 -9.10 -27.43
C LEU A 410 1.48 -9.47 -28.29
N SER A 411 0.44 -8.69 -28.21
CA SER A 411 -0.72 -8.83 -29.08
C SER A 411 -1.51 -7.51 -29.21
N ASN A 412 -2.22 -7.34 -30.30
CA ASN A 412 -3.08 -6.18 -30.55
C ASN A 412 -2.37 -4.82 -30.33
N GLY A 413 -1.08 -4.72 -30.71
CA GLY A 413 -0.30 -3.50 -30.54
C GLY A 413 0.05 -3.15 -29.10
N GLN A 414 -0.09 -4.09 -28.16
CA GLN A 414 0.15 -3.90 -26.73
C GLN A 414 1.21 -4.86 -26.20
N VAL A 415 1.94 -4.42 -25.18
CA VAL A 415 2.80 -5.24 -24.30
C VAL A 415 2.03 -5.49 -23.02
N LYS A 416 1.71 -6.75 -22.74
CA LYS A 416 0.90 -7.17 -21.58
C LYS A 416 1.80 -7.60 -20.43
N MET A 417 1.92 -6.78 -19.42
CA MET A 417 2.89 -6.97 -18.34
C MET A 417 2.57 -8.19 -17.47
N ALA A 418 1.31 -8.40 -17.12
CA ALA A 418 0.91 -9.60 -16.35
C ALA A 418 1.27 -10.90 -17.07
N ASN A 419 1.07 -10.96 -18.40
CA ASN A 419 1.40 -12.16 -19.19
C ASN A 419 2.92 -12.43 -19.19
N LEU A 420 3.76 -11.38 -19.21
CA LEU A 420 5.20 -11.53 -19.05
C LEU A 420 5.58 -12.07 -17.65
N CYS A 421 4.89 -11.63 -16.58
CA CYS A 421 5.06 -12.21 -15.25
C CYS A 421 4.67 -13.69 -15.20
N LEU A 422 3.54 -14.06 -15.81
CA LEU A 422 3.05 -15.45 -15.82
C LEU A 422 4.06 -16.40 -16.46
N VAL A 423 4.55 -16.08 -17.65
CA VAL A 423 5.45 -16.95 -18.39
C VAL A 423 6.79 -17.16 -17.68
N THR A 424 7.26 -16.16 -16.96
CA THR A 424 8.60 -16.18 -16.35
C THR A 424 8.61 -16.69 -14.92
N SER A 425 7.63 -16.31 -14.10
CA SER A 425 7.65 -16.59 -12.66
C SER A 425 7.52 -18.08 -12.36
N HIS A 426 8.34 -18.59 -11.43
CA HIS A 426 8.17 -19.95 -10.90
C HIS A 426 6.95 -20.09 -9.99
N THR A 427 6.51 -18.99 -9.36
CA THR A 427 5.32 -18.96 -8.49
C THR A 427 4.53 -17.69 -8.71
N ILE A 428 3.22 -17.82 -8.80
CA ILE A 428 2.22 -16.78 -8.98
C ILE A 428 1.30 -16.80 -7.77
N THR A 429 1.23 -15.68 -7.05
CA THR A 429 0.53 -15.63 -5.76
C THR A 429 -0.67 -14.68 -5.83
N GLY A 430 -1.83 -15.14 -5.34
CA GLY A 430 -2.96 -14.30 -4.97
C GLY A 430 -2.86 -13.84 -3.50
N VAL A 431 -3.62 -12.81 -3.13
CA VAL A 431 -3.50 -12.10 -1.84
C VAL A 431 -4.65 -12.34 -0.86
N SER A 432 -5.60 -13.18 -1.24
CA SER A 432 -6.66 -13.77 -0.41
C SER A 432 -7.12 -15.08 -1.06
N ALA A 433 -7.82 -15.91 -0.29
CA ALA A 433 -8.32 -17.18 -0.83
C ALA A 433 -9.26 -16.96 -2.03
N LEU A 434 -10.23 -16.06 -1.90
CA LEU A 434 -11.16 -15.71 -2.99
C LEU A 434 -10.42 -15.15 -4.21
N HIS A 435 -9.47 -14.23 -4.01
CA HIS A 435 -8.68 -13.67 -5.08
C HIS A 435 -7.91 -14.75 -5.86
N SER A 436 -7.28 -15.68 -5.14
CA SER A 436 -6.52 -16.78 -5.76
C SER A 436 -7.41 -17.67 -6.62
N GLU A 437 -8.65 -17.95 -6.19
CA GLU A 437 -9.62 -18.69 -7.00
C GLU A 437 -10.08 -17.89 -8.24
N ILE A 438 -10.29 -16.57 -8.11
CA ILE A 438 -10.61 -15.71 -9.26
C ILE A 438 -9.46 -15.71 -10.28
N LEU A 439 -8.20 -15.65 -9.83
CA LEU A 439 -7.04 -15.74 -10.73
C LEU A 439 -7.01 -17.04 -11.52
N LYS A 440 -7.28 -18.17 -10.86
CA LYS A 440 -7.27 -19.53 -11.46
C LYS A 440 -8.44 -19.77 -12.42
N ASN A 441 -9.63 -19.28 -12.06
CA ASN A 441 -10.87 -19.64 -12.76
C ASN A 441 -11.33 -18.61 -13.78
N ASP A 442 -10.83 -17.35 -13.69
CA ASP A 442 -11.25 -16.23 -14.54
C ASP A 442 -10.03 -15.51 -15.14
N VAL A 443 -9.31 -14.69 -14.34
CA VAL A 443 -8.33 -13.72 -14.86
C VAL A 443 -7.20 -14.40 -15.65
N PHE A 444 -6.66 -15.52 -15.16
CA PHE A 444 -5.56 -16.29 -15.76
C PHE A 444 -5.93 -17.75 -16.04
N ALA A 445 -7.21 -18.01 -16.25
CA ALA A 445 -7.74 -19.38 -16.39
C ALA A 445 -7.03 -20.22 -17.45
N ASP A 446 -6.73 -19.64 -18.62
CA ASP A 446 -6.04 -20.36 -19.71
C ASP A 446 -4.62 -20.74 -19.30
N TYR A 447 -3.88 -19.82 -18.68
CA TYR A 447 -2.52 -20.07 -18.22
C TYR A 447 -2.50 -21.07 -17.03
N TYR A 448 -3.46 -20.97 -16.12
CA TYR A 448 -3.61 -21.90 -15.01
C TYR A 448 -3.81 -23.35 -15.49
N ARG A 449 -4.55 -23.57 -16.59
CA ARG A 449 -4.72 -24.92 -17.17
C ARG A 449 -3.40 -25.50 -17.70
N MET A 450 -2.49 -24.63 -18.15
CA MET A 450 -1.16 -25.04 -18.63
C MET A 450 -0.20 -25.33 -17.47
N HIS A 451 -0.22 -24.50 -16.44
CA HIS A 451 0.74 -24.49 -15.35
C HIS A 451 0.06 -24.32 -13.96
N PRO A 452 -0.80 -25.29 -13.57
CA PRO A 452 -1.52 -25.19 -12.28
C PRO A 452 -0.58 -25.19 -11.06
N GLU A 453 0.59 -25.81 -11.18
CA GLU A 453 1.60 -25.93 -10.12
C GLU A 453 2.23 -24.59 -9.73
N LYS A 454 2.17 -23.58 -10.60
CA LYS A 454 2.73 -22.25 -10.32
C LYS A 454 1.85 -21.41 -9.42
N PHE A 455 0.55 -21.72 -9.30
CA PHE A 455 -0.41 -20.87 -8.60
C PHE A 455 -0.55 -21.23 -7.12
N THR A 456 -0.47 -20.23 -6.26
CA THR A 456 -0.64 -20.39 -4.82
C THR A 456 -1.36 -19.19 -4.21
N ASN A 457 -1.72 -19.31 -2.93
CA ASN A 457 -2.27 -18.22 -2.12
C ASN A 457 -1.38 -17.93 -0.93
N VAL A 458 -1.14 -16.64 -0.67
CA VAL A 458 -0.67 -16.15 0.63
C VAL A 458 -1.55 -14.95 0.99
N THR A 459 -2.46 -15.16 1.93
CA THR A 459 -3.35 -14.08 2.39
C THR A 459 -2.53 -12.96 2.99
N ASN A 460 -2.85 -11.72 2.62
CA ASN A 460 -2.20 -10.52 3.14
C ASN A 460 -2.25 -10.46 4.66
N GLY A 461 -1.36 -9.65 5.22
CA GLY A 461 -1.29 -9.41 6.65
C GLY A 461 -0.88 -7.98 6.98
N ILE A 462 -0.94 -7.65 8.27
CA ILE A 462 -0.59 -6.36 8.84
C ILE A 462 0.45 -6.50 9.94
N THR A 463 1.22 -5.45 10.19
CA THR A 463 2.15 -5.39 11.33
C THR A 463 1.37 -5.11 12.62
N HIS A 464 1.00 -6.14 13.36
CA HIS A 464 0.24 -6.03 14.61
C HIS A 464 0.97 -5.16 15.67
N ARG A 465 2.31 -5.17 15.68
CA ARG A 465 3.13 -4.31 16.54
C ARG A 465 2.87 -2.83 16.30
N ARG A 466 2.81 -2.38 15.04
CA ARG A 466 2.48 -0.99 14.71
C ARG A 466 1.02 -0.67 15.02
N TRP A 467 0.08 -1.52 14.60
CA TRP A 467 -1.34 -1.19 14.63
C TRP A 467 -2.01 -1.39 16.01
N VAL A 468 -1.37 -2.14 16.92
CA VAL A 468 -1.82 -2.28 18.30
C VAL A 468 -0.80 -1.71 19.27
N ALA A 469 0.39 -2.30 19.39
CA ALA A 469 1.35 -1.92 20.44
C ALA A 469 1.76 -0.44 20.36
N GLN A 470 1.91 0.11 19.16
CA GLN A 470 2.29 1.51 18.96
C GLN A 470 1.07 2.44 18.83
N ALA A 471 0.07 2.06 18.00
CA ALA A 471 -1.08 2.92 17.71
C ALA A 471 -2.14 2.91 18.83
N ASN A 472 -2.27 1.82 19.60
CA ASN A 472 -3.26 1.65 20.66
C ASN A 472 -2.64 1.09 21.94
N PRO A 473 -1.76 1.85 22.60
CA PRO A 473 -1.05 1.37 23.80
C PRO A 473 -1.98 0.96 24.94
N ARG A 474 -3.16 1.60 25.07
CA ARG A 474 -4.18 1.22 26.05
C ARG A 474 -4.70 -0.21 25.83
N LEU A 475 -4.94 -0.59 24.57
CA LEU A 475 -5.35 -1.96 24.22
C LEU A 475 -4.19 -2.94 24.40
N ALA A 476 -2.98 -2.56 24.04
CA ALA A 476 -1.79 -3.39 24.24
C ALA A 476 -1.57 -3.71 25.74
N GLU A 477 -1.78 -2.74 26.62
CA GLU A 477 -1.72 -2.92 28.07
C GLU A 477 -2.77 -3.93 28.55
N LEU A 478 -4.02 -3.81 28.11
CA LEU A 478 -5.07 -4.79 28.43
C LEU A 478 -4.68 -6.20 27.97
N ILE A 479 -4.19 -6.35 26.75
CA ILE A 479 -3.76 -7.64 26.23
C ILE A 479 -2.60 -8.20 27.06
N ASN A 480 -1.61 -7.38 27.40
CA ASN A 480 -0.47 -7.80 28.21
C ASN A 480 -0.88 -8.24 29.61
N ASP A 481 -1.85 -7.56 30.24
CA ASP A 481 -2.37 -7.94 31.54
C ASP A 481 -3.09 -9.30 31.53
N LEU A 482 -3.75 -9.64 30.42
CA LEU A 482 -4.54 -10.88 30.30
C LEU A 482 -3.69 -12.08 29.87
N ILE A 483 -2.79 -11.90 28.89
CA ILE A 483 -2.08 -13.02 28.24
C ILE A 483 -0.54 -12.83 28.18
N GLY A 484 -0.01 -11.75 28.77
CA GLY A 484 1.42 -11.39 28.66
C GLY A 484 1.77 -10.80 27.28
N ASP A 485 3.06 -10.53 27.05
CA ASP A 485 3.58 -9.84 25.86
C ASP A 485 3.98 -10.77 24.70
N LYS A 486 3.79 -12.08 24.85
CA LYS A 486 4.19 -13.10 23.84
C LYS A 486 3.55 -12.88 22.47
N TRP A 487 2.35 -12.27 22.42
CA TRP A 487 1.65 -11.96 21.17
C TRP A 487 2.43 -11.02 20.25
N LEU A 488 3.40 -10.25 20.77
CA LEU A 488 4.26 -9.38 19.97
C LEU A 488 5.20 -10.16 19.04
N LYS A 489 5.56 -11.41 19.42
CA LYS A 489 6.38 -12.33 18.61
C LYS A 489 5.57 -13.47 18.00
N ASP A 490 4.54 -13.94 18.70
CA ASP A 490 3.60 -14.95 18.23
C ASP A 490 2.16 -14.38 18.25
N PRO A 491 1.71 -13.77 17.15
CA PRO A 491 0.37 -13.19 17.09
C PRO A 491 -0.77 -14.20 17.28
N ASN A 492 -0.52 -15.51 17.12
CA ASN A 492 -1.52 -16.54 17.41
C ASN A 492 -1.89 -16.59 18.90
N ALA A 493 -1.03 -16.10 19.79
CA ALA A 493 -1.33 -16.02 21.21
C ALA A 493 -2.55 -15.12 21.52
N LEU A 494 -2.94 -14.21 20.60
CA LEU A 494 -4.17 -13.43 20.75
C LEU A 494 -5.42 -14.29 20.93
N LYS A 495 -5.43 -15.54 20.44
CA LYS A 495 -6.54 -16.49 20.64
C LYS A 495 -6.85 -16.77 22.11
N GLU A 496 -5.88 -16.63 23.00
CA GLU A 496 -6.10 -16.81 24.45
C GLU A 496 -7.05 -15.77 25.04
N LEU A 497 -7.28 -14.65 24.36
CA LEU A 497 -8.29 -13.66 24.75
C LEU A 497 -9.72 -14.24 24.69
N GLU A 498 -9.96 -15.35 23.99
CA GLU A 498 -11.27 -16.01 23.95
C GLU A 498 -11.70 -16.52 25.34
N ASP A 499 -10.76 -16.83 26.22
CA ASP A 499 -11.06 -17.26 27.60
C ASP A 499 -11.70 -16.13 28.44
N HIS A 500 -11.61 -14.88 27.97
CA HIS A 500 -12.09 -13.68 28.65
C HIS A 500 -13.35 -13.06 28.04
N ILE A 501 -13.95 -13.62 26.98
CA ILE A 501 -15.12 -13.05 26.29
C ILE A 501 -16.38 -12.97 27.15
N GLY A 502 -16.46 -13.71 28.24
CA GLY A 502 -17.54 -13.68 29.22
C GLY A 502 -17.23 -12.81 30.48
N ASP A 503 -16.01 -12.28 30.58
CA ASP A 503 -15.60 -11.50 31.75
C ASP A 503 -16.08 -10.05 31.65
N LYS A 504 -17.07 -9.67 32.48
CA LYS A 504 -17.65 -8.33 32.48
C LYS A 504 -16.66 -7.22 32.82
N GLN A 505 -15.63 -7.50 33.63
CA GLN A 505 -14.61 -6.51 33.96
C GLN A 505 -13.69 -6.23 32.74
N VAL A 506 -13.32 -7.28 32.02
CA VAL A 506 -12.55 -7.16 30.79
C VAL A 506 -13.34 -6.40 29.70
N LEU A 507 -14.62 -6.74 29.52
CA LEU A 507 -15.50 -6.07 28.57
C LEU A 507 -15.70 -4.58 28.91
N ALA A 508 -15.86 -4.26 30.19
CA ALA A 508 -15.99 -2.87 30.67
C ALA A 508 -14.68 -2.08 30.42
N ARG A 509 -13.52 -2.69 30.70
CA ARG A 509 -12.22 -2.06 30.43
C ARG A 509 -12.00 -1.84 28.93
N LEU A 510 -12.37 -2.79 28.08
CA LEU A 510 -12.33 -2.65 26.63
C LEU A 510 -13.19 -1.46 26.14
N ALA A 511 -14.40 -1.32 26.67
CA ALA A 511 -15.28 -0.19 26.37
C ALA A 511 -14.66 1.16 26.78
N GLN A 512 -14.04 1.24 27.97
CA GLN A 512 -13.34 2.44 28.44
C GLN A 512 -12.16 2.81 27.52
N ILE A 513 -11.37 1.83 27.07
CA ILE A 513 -10.27 2.03 26.12
C ILE A 513 -10.81 2.61 24.81
N LYS A 514 -11.86 2.00 24.27
CA LYS A 514 -12.50 2.47 23.03
C LYS A 514 -12.99 3.92 23.19
N ARG A 515 -13.66 4.23 24.30
CA ARG A 515 -14.14 5.56 24.62
C ARG A 515 -12.99 6.59 24.65
N ALA A 516 -11.90 6.29 25.34
CA ALA A 516 -10.73 7.17 25.41
C ALA A 516 -10.10 7.43 24.03
N ASN A 517 -10.01 6.41 23.19
CA ASN A 517 -9.51 6.58 21.82
C ASN A 517 -10.45 7.45 20.94
N LYS A 518 -11.77 7.32 21.16
CA LYS A 518 -12.77 8.16 20.48
C LYS A 518 -12.67 9.62 20.93
N GLU A 519 -12.41 9.89 22.21
CA GLU A 519 -12.19 11.25 22.74
C GLU A 519 -10.96 11.90 22.12
N ASP A 520 -9.87 11.15 21.94
CA ASP A 520 -8.66 11.66 21.29
C ASP A 520 -8.92 12.01 19.81
N LEU A 521 -9.61 11.13 19.07
CA LEU A 521 -10.01 11.42 17.69
C LEU A 521 -11.02 12.59 17.62
N ALA A 522 -11.96 12.72 18.55
CA ALA A 522 -12.90 13.82 18.61
C ALA A 522 -12.21 15.17 18.79
N LYS A 523 -11.16 15.25 19.63
CA LYS A 523 -10.31 16.44 19.77
C LYS A 523 -9.61 16.80 18.47
N TYR A 524 -9.08 15.79 17.76
CA TYR A 524 -8.44 15.99 16.46
C TYR A 524 -9.45 16.52 15.43
N ILE A 525 -10.65 15.92 15.33
CA ILE A 525 -11.72 16.35 14.43
C ILE A 525 -12.12 17.81 14.71
N LEU A 526 -12.29 18.17 15.99
CA LEU A 526 -12.59 19.55 16.38
C LEU A 526 -11.49 20.52 15.92
N ALA A 527 -10.23 20.16 16.13
CA ALA A 527 -9.09 21.02 15.77
C ALA A 527 -8.90 21.18 14.25
N GLN A 528 -9.17 20.12 13.47
CA GLN A 528 -8.93 20.14 12.01
C GLN A 528 -10.16 20.52 11.19
N ASN A 529 -11.35 20.08 11.62
CA ASN A 529 -12.59 20.24 10.83
C ASN A 529 -13.57 21.25 11.45
N ASN A 530 -13.29 21.73 12.67
CA ASN A 530 -14.21 22.56 13.45
C ASN A 530 -15.60 21.93 13.64
N VAL A 531 -15.64 20.59 13.77
CA VAL A 531 -16.86 19.81 14.01
C VAL A 531 -16.80 19.17 15.39
N VAL A 532 -17.80 19.44 16.21
CA VAL A 532 -17.98 18.75 17.49
C VAL A 532 -18.66 17.41 17.23
N VAL A 533 -18.00 16.33 17.62
CA VAL A 533 -18.55 14.97 17.56
C VAL A 533 -18.69 14.41 18.98
N ASP A 534 -19.74 13.61 19.18
CA ASP A 534 -20.00 12.96 20.45
C ASP A 534 -19.24 11.63 20.54
N PRO A 535 -18.29 11.44 21.47
CA PRO A 535 -17.60 10.18 21.67
C PRO A 535 -18.52 9.01 22.07
N ASP A 536 -19.77 9.26 22.51
CA ASP A 536 -20.75 8.21 22.79
C ASP A 536 -21.51 7.76 21.54
N SER A 537 -21.44 8.52 20.43
CA SER A 537 -22.00 8.09 19.15
C SER A 537 -21.22 6.91 18.55
N ILE A 538 -21.85 6.12 17.68
CA ILE A 538 -21.15 5.08 16.94
C ILE A 538 -20.16 5.75 15.96
N PHE A 539 -18.86 5.45 16.07
CA PHE A 539 -17.86 5.88 15.07
C PHE A 539 -17.82 4.88 13.92
N ASP A 540 -18.48 5.24 12.84
CA ASP A 540 -18.62 4.48 11.61
C ASP A 540 -17.60 4.99 10.59
N VAL A 541 -16.64 4.15 10.19
CA VAL A 541 -15.40 4.61 9.53
C VAL A 541 -15.18 3.95 8.20
N GLN A 542 -15.02 4.78 7.16
CA GLN A 542 -14.60 4.37 5.82
C GLN A 542 -13.39 5.18 5.37
N VAL A 543 -12.19 4.69 5.69
CA VAL A 543 -10.91 5.32 5.33
C VAL A 543 -10.10 4.41 4.41
N LYS A 544 -10.05 4.79 3.15
CA LYS A 544 -9.37 4.06 2.06
C LYS A 544 -9.31 4.94 0.82
N ARG A 545 -8.43 4.60 -0.15
CA ARG A 545 -8.38 5.26 -1.45
C ARG A 545 -9.79 5.38 -2.04
N LEU A 546 -10.14 6.54 -2.59
CA LEU A 546 -11.43 6.69 -3.25
C LEU A 546 -11.40 6.04 -4.62
N HIS A 547 -12.31 5.09 -4.79
CA HIS A 547 -12.58 4.43 -6.06
C HIS A 547 -14.02 3.94 -6.06
N GLU A 548 -14.70 3.99 -7.21
CA GLU A 548 -16.11 3.63 -7.30
C GLU A 548 -16.40 2.19 -6.86
N TYR A 549 -15.49 1.23 -7.10
CA TYR A 549 -15.69 -0.16 -6.68
C TYR A 549 -15.67 -0.36 -5.15
N LYS A 550 -15.03 0.56 -4.39
CA LYS A 550 -15.01 0.56 -2.91
C LYS A 550 -16.31 1.11 -2.31
N ARG A 551 -17.13 1.69 -3.15
CA ARG A 551 -18.50 2.12 -2.90
C ARG A 551 -18.70 3.11 -1.75
N GLN A 552 -17.78 4.07 -1.58
CA GLN A 552 -18.03 5.20 -0.67
C GLN A 552 -19.36 5.91 -1.01
N LEU A 553 -19.75 5.88 -2.29
CA LEU A 553 -21.03 6.40 -2.73
C LEU A 553 -22.22 5.65 -2.09
N LEU A 554 -22.17 4.33 -1.95
CA LEU A 554 -23.20 3.53 -1.28
C LEU A 554 -23.40 3.99 0.18
N ASN A 555 -22.30 4.19 0.91
CA ASN A 555 -22.32 4.71 2.28
C ASN A 555 -22.91 6.12 2.32
N ALA A 556 -22.45 7.02 1.45
CA ALA A 556 -22.97 8.40 1.39
C ALA A 556 -24.47 8.45 1.04
N LEU A 557 -24.96 7.57 0.15
CA LEU A 557 -26.39 7.46 -0.15
C LEU A 557 -27.20 6.96 1.06
N ASN A 558 -26.69 6.01 1.81
CA ASN A 558 -27.33 5.55 3.06
C ASN A 558 -27.40 6.67 4.11
N ILE A 559 -26.34 7.47 4.22
CA ILE A 559 -26.33 8.64 5.13
C ILE A 559 -27.37 9.66 4.67
N LEU A 560 -27.49 9.93 3.39
CA LEU A 560 -28.51 10.83 2.82
C LEU A 560 -29.93 10.29 3.09
N ASP A 561 -30.18 8.98 2.92
CA ASP A 561 -31.47 8.37 3.25
C ASP A 561 -31.81 8.54 4.74
N LEU A 562 -30.84 8.28 5.61
CA LEU A 562 -31.00 8.43 7.04
C LEU A 562 -31.31 9.87 7.44
N TYR A 563 -30.60 10.84 6.82
CA TYR A 563 -30.90 12.27 6.99
C TYR A 563 -32.33 12.62 6.55
N LEU A 564 -32.77 12.18 5.38
CA LEU A 564 -34.12 12.45 4.89
C LEU A 564 -35.19 11.82 5.79
N ARG A 565 -34.97 10.64 6.33
CA ARG A 565 -35.84 9.99 7.31
C ARG A 565 -35.94 10.77 8.61
N ILE A 566 -34.85 11.35 9.10
CA ILE A 566 -34.84 12.22 10.29
C ILE A 566 -35.61 13.52 10.01
N LYS A 567 -35.49 14.11 8.80
CA LYS A 567 -36.27 15.29 8.40
C LYS A 567 -37.77 15.01 8.40
N GLU A 568 -38.20 13.82 7.98
CA GLU A 568 -39.60 13.40 8.04
C GLU A 568 -40.09 13.11 9.47
N ASN A 569 -39.20 12.54 10.29
CA ASN A 569 -39.49 12.23 11.69
C ASN A 569 -38.28 12.60 12.60
N PRO A 570 -38.20 13.85 13.09
CA PRO A 570 -37.11 14.28 13.98
C PRO A 570 -36.99 13.48 15.31
N ASN A 571 -37.99 12.69 15.65
CA ASN A 571 -38.00 11.80 16.82
C ASN A 571 -37.67 10.35 16.47
N LEU A 572 -37.19 10.08 15.24
CA LEU A 572 -36.73 8.75 14.84
C LEU A 572 -35.76 8.18 15.87
N ASP A 573 -36.07 6.99 16.37
CA ASP A 573 -35.26 6.30 17.38
C ASP A 573 -34.05 5.62 16.71
N ILE A 574 -32.95 6.34 16.70
CA ILE A 574 -31.66 5.85 16.20
C ILE A 574 -30.55 6.19 17.19
N GLN A 575 -29.54 5.32 17.26
CA GLN A 575 -28.34 5.64 18.02
C GLN A 575 -27.57 6.77 17.32
N PRO A 576 -27.05 7.76 18.08
CA PRO A 576 -26.18 8.78 17.51
C PRO A 576 -25.01 8.14 16.76
N ARG A 577 -24.74 8.65 15.55
CA ARG A 577 -23.71 8.10 14.67
C ARG A 577 -22.84 9.18 14.06
N THR A 578 -21.53 8.97 14.10
CA THR A 578 -20.54 9.81 13.44
C THR A 578 -19.90 9.01 12.31
N PHE A 579 -20.22 9.38 11.06
CA PHE A 579 -19.61 8.82 9.87
C PHE A 579 -18.32 9.55 9.56
N ILE A 580 -17.20 8.80 9.47
CA ILE A 580 -15.86 9.34 9.28
C ILE A 580 -15.30 8.81 7.98
N PHE A 581 -15.04 9.71 7.04
CA PHE A 581 -14.38 9.42 5.77
C PHE A 581 -12.97 9.95 5.74
N GLY A 582 -12.09 9.26 5.02
CA GLY A 582 -10.76 9.73 4.65
C GLY A 582 -10.34 9.03 3.36
N ALA A 583 -10.09 9.80 2.32
CA ALA A 583 -9.84 9.22 1.00
C ALA A 583 -9.08 10.19 0.10
N LYS A 584 -8.09 9.67 -0.65
CA LYS A 584 -7.46 10.38 -1.76
C LYS A 584 -7.97 9.78 -3.08
N ALA A 585 -8.42 10.63 -4.02
CA ALA A 585 -8.73 10.23 -5.38
C ALA A 585 -7.49 10.39 -6.28
N ALA A 586 -7.34 9.54 -7.30
CA ALA A 586 -6.33 9.77 -8.33
C ALA A 586 -6.60 11.11 -9.02
N SER A 587 -5.53 11.85 -9.38
CA SER A 587 -5.63 13.24 -9.85
C SER A 587 -6.54 13.41 -11.07
N ALA A 588 -6.51 12.47 -12.01
CA ALA A 588 -7.36 12.47 -13.21
C ALA A 588 -8.75 11.84 -13.02
N TYR A 589 -9.05 11.25 -11.84
CA TYR A 589 -10.30 10.53 -11.63
C TYR A 589 -11.44 11.48 -11.22
N TYR A 590 -12.05 12.12 -12.20
CA TYR A 590 -13.10 13.14 -12.00
C TYR A 590 -14.27 12.65 -11.14
N MET A 591 -14.85 11.48 -11.45
CA MET A 591 -16.02 10.95 -10.71
C MET A 591 -15.66 10.70 -9.23
N ALA A 592 -14.47 10.20 -8.95
CA ALA A 592 -13.99 10.03 -7.58
C ALA A 592 -13.91 11.38 -6.83
N LYS A 593 -13.46 12.45 -7.49
CA LYS A 593 -13.43 13.81 -6.92
C LYS A 593 -14.85 14.37 -6.70
N GLN A 594 -15.80 14.07 -7.60
CA GLN A 594 -17.22 14.39 -7.42
C GLN A 594 -17.83 13.69 -6.19
N ILE A 595 -17.45 12.43 -5.94
CA ILE A 595 -17.92 11.69 -4.75
C ILE A 595 -17.37 12.32 -3.47
N ILE A 596 -16.07 12.74 -3.45
CA ILE A 596 -15.53 13.51 -2.32
C ILE A 596 -16.34 14.79 -2.08
N ARG A 597 -16.62 15.53 -3.15
CA ARG A 597 -17.42 16.77 -3.08
C ARG A 597 -18.81 16.52 -2.53
N PHE A 598 -19.46 15.43 -2.94
CA PHE A 598 -20.77 15.02 -2.43
C PHE A 598 -20.71 14.72 -0.93
N ILE A 599 -19.74 13.94 -0.47
CA ILE A 599 -19.54 13.62 0.98
C ILE A 599 -19.34 14.90 1.79
N CYS A 600 -18.52 15.85 1.30
CA CYS A 600 -18.28 17.13 1.95
C CYS A 600 -19.56 17.99 2.00
N ALA A 601 -20.32 18.07 0.92
CA ALA A 601 -21.59 18.81 0.87
C ALA A 601 -22.63 18.19 1.82
N LEU A 602 -22.71 16.85 1.86
CA LEU A 602 -23.58 16.11 2.77
C LEU A 602 -23.18 16.38 4.23
N GLY A 603 -21.88 16.39 4.52
CA GLY A 603 -21.37 16.74 5.85
C GLY A 603 -21.77 18.15 6.28
N ASN A 604 -21.60 19.14 5.40
CA ASN A 604 -22.03 20.52 5.67
C ASN A 604 -23.54 20.61 5.94
N LEU A 605 -24.35 19.91 5.14
CA LEU A 605 -25.81 19.88 5.32
C LEU A 605 -26.20 19.26 6.65
N VAL A 606 -25.72 18.04 6.92
CA VAL A 606 -26.11 17.23 8.09
C VAL A 606 -25.63 17.88 9.42
N ASN A 607 -24.39 18.36 9.44
CA ASN A 607 -23.75 18.87 10.65
C ASN A 607 -24.35 20.18 11.15
N ASN A 608 -24.96 20.97 10.26
CA ASN A 608 -25.53 22.29 10.56
C ASN A 608 -27.06 22.30 10.62
N ASP A 609 -27.74 21.18 10.36
CA ASP A 609 -29.20 21.10 10.43
C ASP A 609 -29.66 20.87 11.88
N PRO A 610 -30.41 21.81 12.49
CA PRO A 610 -30.87 21.68 13.87
C PRO A 610 -31.88 20.54 14.08
N ASP A 611 -32.59 20.10 13.05
CA ASP A 611 -33.59 19.02 13.13
C ASP A 611 -32.89 17.65 13.35
N VAL A 612 -31.62 17.52 12.96
CA VAL A 612 -30.82 16.31 13.19
C VAL A 612 -30.52 16.08 14.67
N LYS A 613 -30.51 17.15 15.50
CA LYS A 613 -30.33 17.10 16.96
C LYS A 613 -29.09 16.30 17.41
N GLY A 614 -28.01 16.33 16.65
CA GLY A 614 -26.80 15.58 16.95
C GLY A 614 -26.87 14.07 16.68
N LYS A 615 -27.98 13.53 16.17
CA LYS A 615 -28.12 12.10 15.82
C LYS A 615 -27.17 11.64 14.73
N LEU A 616 -26.81 12.54 13.81
CA LEU A 616 -25.86 12.26 12.74
C LEU A 616 -24.78 13.33 12.69
N LYS A 617 -23.55 12.89 12.48
CA LYS A 617 -22.42 13.72 12.06
C LYS A 617 -21.70 13.06 10.91
N VAL A 618 -21.19 13.87 9.98
CA VAL A 618 -20.42 13.40 8.83
C VAL A 618 -19.13 14.21 8.77
N VAL A 619 -18.00 13.53 8.78
CA VAL A 619 -16.68 14.17 8.79
C VAL A 619 -15.84 13.59 7.66
N PHE A 620 -15.26 14.46 6.83
CA PHE A 620 -14.23 14.08 5.86
C PHE A 620 -12.86 14.55 6.38
N LEU A 621 -11.99 13.60 6.70
CA LEU A 621 -10.62 13.88 7.15
C LEU A 621 -9.69 14.00 5.95
N GLU A 622 -9.18 15.20 5.70
CA GLU A 622 -8.28 15.45 4.58
C GLU A 622 -6.90 14.80 4.78
N ASN A 623 -6.24 14.51 3.69
CA ASN A 623 -4.88 14.00 3.66
C ASN A 623 -4.68 12.71 4.47
N TYR A 624 -5.60 11.73 4.27
CA TYR A 624 -5.48 10.41 4.91
C TYR A 624 -4.12 9.79 4.62
N ARG A 625 -3.42 9.35 5.67
CA ARG A 625 -2.08 8.81 5.67
C ARG A 625 -1.87 7.89 6.88
N VAL A 626 -0.72 7.21 6.98
CA VAL A 626 -0.46 6.23 8.06
C VAL A 626 -0.59 6.85 9.46
N THR A 627 -0.01 8.03 9.70
CA THR A 627 -0.10 8.70 11.01
C THR A 627 -1.55 8.98 11.41
N LEU A 628 -2.39 9.42 10.47
CA LEU A 628 -3.81 9.64 10.73
C LEU A 628 -4.56 8.31 10.93
N ALA A 629 -4.21 7.28 10.17
CA ALA A 629 -4.78 5.94 10.34
C ALA A 629 -4.50 5.36 11.73
N GLU A 630 -3.31 5.58 12.28
CA GLU A 630 -2.92 5.15 13.64
C GLU A 630 -3.80 5.77 14.76
N MET A 631 -4.42 6.93 14.50
CA MET A 631 -5.39 7.56 15.40
C MET A 631 -6.83 7.08 15.15
N ILE A 632 -7.20 6.89 13.89
CA ILE A 632 -8.56 6.51 13.48
C ILE A 632 -8.87 5.04 13.84
N MET A 633 -7.94 4.11 13.53
CA MET A 633 -8.18 2.67 13.71
C MET A 633 -8.55 2.28 15.16
N PRO A 634 -7.84 2.78 16.19
CA PRO A 634 -8.22 2.52 17.59
C PRO A 634 -9.58 3.07 18.00
N ALA A 635 -10.02 4.16 17.38
CA ALA A 635 -11.27 4.85 17.73
C ALA A 635 -12.51 4.30 17.01
N ALA A 636 -12.34 3.54 15.94
CA ALA A 636 -13.44 3.02 15.14
C ALA A 636 -14.23 1.93 15.87
N GLU A 637 -15.55 1.95 15.71
CA GLU A 637 -16.45 0.90 16.17
C GLU A 637 -17.00 0.07 15.01
N VAL A 638 -17.25 0.72 13.86
CA VAL A 638 -17.69 0.09 12.62
C VAL A 638 -16.66 0.31 11.54
N SER A 639 -16.29 -0.76 10.86
CA SER A 639 -15.34 -0.81 9.76
C SER A 639 -16.09 -1.07 8.45
N GLU A 640 -16.14 -0.08 7.56
CA GLU A 640 -16.82 -0.14 6.27
C GLU A 640 -15.96 -0.82 5.21
N GLN A 641 -16.31 -2.07 4.86
CA GLN A 641 -15.61 -2.92 3.91
C GLN A 641 -16.59 -3.40 2.83
N ILE A 642 -17.15 -2.44 2.10
CA ILE A 642 -18.37 -2.57 1.31
C ILE A 642 -18.15 -2.59 -0.22
N SER A 643 -16.98 -3.03 -0.68
CA SER A 643 -16.70 -3.21 -2.12
C SER A 643 -17.74 -4.12 -2.78
N LEU A 644 -17.96 -3.95 -4.09
CA LEU A 644 -18.73 -4.94 -4.85
C LEU A 644 -18.00 -6.27 -4.82
N ALA A 645 -18.69 -7.35 -4.47
CA ALA A 645 -18.09 -8.68 -4.36
C ALA A 645 -17.37 -9.10 -5.65
N GLY A 646 -16.15 -9.62 -5.51
CA GLY A 646 -15.27 -9.97 -6.61
C GLY A 646 -14.44 -8.81 -7.17
N LYS A 647 -14.33 -7.67 -6.47
CA LYS A 647 -13.57 -6.48 -6.91
C LYS A 647 -12.39 -6.11 -6.02
N GLU A 648 -12.47 -6.33 -4.71
CA GLU A 648 -11.34 -6.11 -3.79
C GLU A 648 -10.51 -7.39 -3.68
N ALA A 649 -9.26 -7.37 -4.11
CA ALA A 649 -8.41 -8.56 -4.07
C ALA A 649 -8.18 -9.09 -2.63
N SER A 650 -7.98 -8.22 -1.67
CA SER A 650 -7.83 -8.56 -0.25
C SER A 650 -8.41 -7.48 0.65
N GLY A 651 -7.87 -6.27 0.58
CA GLY A 651 -7.96 -5.27 1.63
C GLY A 651 -7.01 -5.61 2.78
N THR A 652 -6.54 -4.58 3.47
CA THR A 652 -5.78 -4.69 4.73
C THR A 652 -6.28 -3.74 5.80
N GLY A 653 -7.09 -2.74 5.42
CA GLY A 653 -7.80 -1.88 6.36
C GLY A 653 -8.74 -2.68 7.26
N ASN A 654 -9.47 -3.65 6.70
CA ASN A 654 -10.32 -4.58 7.42
C ASN A 654 -9.59 -5.29 8.58
N MET A 655 -8.37 -5.77 8.35
CA MET A 655 -7.54 -6.44 9.37
C MET A 655 -7.09 -5.49 10.48
N LYS A 656 -6.75 -4.23 10.15
CA LYS A 656 -6.33 -3.20 11.10
C LYS A 656 -7.48 -2.78 12.02
N PHE A 657 -8.67 -2.64 11.47
CA PHE A 657 -9.88 -2.38 12.24
C PHE A 657 -10.23 -3.57 13.14
N MET A 658 -10.19 -4.78 12.60
CA MET A 658 -10.46 -6.02 13.31
C MET A 658 -9.58 -6.16 14.57
N ILE A 659 -8.28 -6.00 14.44
CA ILE A 659 -7.33 -6.13 15.57
C ILE A 659 -7.49 -5.03 16.61
N ASN A 660 -8.10 -3.90 16.25
CA ASN A 660 -8.48 -2.82 17.17
C ASN A 660 -9.92 -2.93 17.70
N GLY A 661 -10.60 -4.05 17.43
CA GLY A 661 -11.92 -4.36 17.94
C GLY A 661 -13.08 -3.63 17.27
N ALA A 662 -12.87 -3.07 16.10
CA ALA A 662 -13.97 -2.57 15.27
C ALA A 662 -14.68 -3.73 14.57
N LEU A 663 -16.01 -3.66 14.47
CA LEU A 663 -16.82 -4.68 13.81
C LEU A 663 -16.96 -4.34 12.33
N THR A 664 -16.70 -5.32 11.47
CA THR A 664 -16.82 -5.14 10.03
C THR A 664 -18.30 -5.18 9.59
N ILE A 665 -18.73 -4.15 8.86
CA ILE A 665 -19.86 -4.23 7.94
C ILE A 665 -19.29 -4.36 6.53
N GLY A 666 -19.68 -5.42 5.81
CA GLY A 666 -19.03 -5.70 4.53
C GLY A 666 -19.71 -6.76 3.69
N THR A 667 -19.21 -6.87 2.47
CA THR A 667 -19.55 -7.94 1.53
C THR A 667 -18.56 -9.10 1.69
N LEU A 668 -18.94 -10.30 1.22
CA LEU A 668 -18.03 -11.44 1.11
C LEU A 668 -17.10 -11.25 -0.10
N ASP A 669 -16.12 -10.36 0.08
CA ASP A 669 -15.13 -9.98 -0.92
C ASP A 669 -13.73 -9.91 -0.28
N GLY A 670 -12.71 -10.24 -1.06
CA GLY A 670 -11.31 -10.21 -0.59
C GLY A 670 -11.13 -10.97 0.72
N ALA A 671 -10.35 -10.38 1.63
CA ALA A 671 -10.07 -10.97 2.93
C ALA A 671 -11.25 -10.89 3.93
N ASN A 672 -12.36 -10.22 3.60
CA ASN A 672 -13.57 -10.30 4.42
C ASN A 672 -14.09 -11.74 4.54
N VAL A 673 -13.83 -12.57 3.53
CA VAL A 673 -14.20 -14.01 3.55
C VAL A 673 -13.45 -14.71 4.68
N GLU A 674 -12.13 -14.53 4.77
CA GLU A 674 -11.33 -15.14 5.84
C GLU A 674 -11.63 -14.49 7.20
N ILE A 675 -11.91 -13.19 7.27
CA ILE A 675 -12.36 -12.55 8.52
C ILE A 675 -13.64 -13.23 9.01
N HIS A 676 -14.62 -13.42 8.13
CA HIS A 676 -15.87 -14.12 8.47
C HIS A 676 -15.61 -15.57 8.95
N GLN A 677 -14.72 -16.31 8.27
CA GLN A 677 -14.34 -17.65 8.69
C GLN A 677 -13.73 -17.70 10.09
N GLU A 678 -12.90 -16.70 10.43
CA GLU A 678 -12.27 -16.63 11.76
C GLU A 678 -13.25 -16.23 12.86
N VAL A 679 -14.11 -15.21 12.62
CA VAL A 679 -14.96 -14.67 13.69
C VAL A 679 -16.35 -15.32 13.77
N GLY A 680 -16.82 -15.93 12.68
CA GLY A 680 -18.16 -16.54 12.57
C GLY A 680 -19.28 -15.50 12.36
N ASP A 681 -20.48 -15.98 11.99
CA ASP A 681 -21.65 -15.16 11.60
C ASP A 681 -22.09 -14.16 12.66
N GLY A 682 -21.93 -14.48 13.94
CA GLY A 682 -22.38 -13.64 15.04
C GLY A 682 -21.48 -12.44 15.37
N ASN A 683 -20.35 -12.27 14.70
CA ASN A 683 -19.35 -11.26 15.04
C ASN A 683 -18.94 -10.36 13.86
N ILE A 684 -19.78 -10.32 12.82
CA ILE A 684 -19.60 -9.53 11.59
C ILE A 684 -20.98 -9.18 11.00
N PHE A 685 -21.11 -8.06 10.31
CA PHE A 685 -22.35 -7.64 9.63
C PHE A 685 -22.20 -7.80 8.12
N LEU A 686 -22.65 -8.93 7.59
CA LEU A 686 -22.59 -9.22 6.15
C LEU A 686 -23.83 -8.73 5.41
N PHE A 687 -23.62 -8.28 4.15
CA PHE A 687 -24.70 -7.89 3.24
C PHE A 687 -24.27 -8.08 1.77
N GLY A 688 -25.21 -7.88 0.86
CA GLY A 688 -24.96 -7.78 -0.56
C GLY A 688 -24.82 -9.14 -1.26
N MET A 689 -24.64 -9.05 -2.57
CA MET A 689 -24.50 -10.21 -3.45
C MET A 689 -23.14 -10.86 -3.30
N LEU A 690 -23.07 -12.18 -3.54
CA LEU A 690 -21.83 -12.92 -3.70
C LEU A 690 -21.19 -12.66 -5.07
N ALA A 691 -19.90 -12.95 -5.22
CA ALA A 691 -19.18 -12.73 -6.49
C ALA A 691 -19.82 -13.43 -7.70
N ASN A 692 -20.27 -14.66 -7.52
CA ASN A 692 -20.99 -15.41 -8.56
C ASN A 692 -22.38 -14.81 -8.88
N GLU A 693 -23.10 -14.29 -7.90
CA GLU A 693 -24.37 -13.62 -8.10
C GLU A 693 -24.22 -12.30 -8.87
N VAL A 694 -23.15 -11.55 -8.60
CA VAL A 694 -22.78 -10.36 -9.38
C VAL A 694 -22.52 -10.72 -10.84
N GLU A 695 -21.74 -11.78 -11.09
CA GLU A 695 -21.45 -12.25 -12.44
C GLU A 695 -22.72 -12.72 -13.18
N GLU A 696 -23.59 -13.48 -12.49
CA GLU A 696 -24.87 -13.92 -13.04
C GLU A 696 -25.79 -12.75 -13.38
N LEU A 697 -25.86 -11.73 -12.52
CA LEU A 697 -26.68 -10.55 -12.77
C LEU A 697 -26.18 -9.78 -13.99
N TRP A 698 -24.85 -9.67 -14.19
CA TRP A 698 -24.27 -9.10 -15.40
C TRP A 698 -24.64 -9.93 -16.66
N LYS A 699 -24.55 -11.25 -16.60
CA LYS A 699 -24.90 -12.15 -17.71
C LYS A 699 -26.39 -12.08 -18.07
N LYS A 700 -27.28 -11.92 -17.07
CA LYS A 700 -28.73 -11.77 -17.28
C LYS A 700 -29.16 -10.38 -17.79
N GLY A 701 -28.26 -9.40 -17.71
CA GLY A 701 -28.49 -7.99 -18.00
C GLY A 701 -28.93 -7.20 -16.77
N TYR A 702 -27.99 -6.41 -16.23
CA TYR A 702 -28.25 -5.50 -15.13
C TYR A 702 -28.85 -4.19 -15.62
N HIS A 703 -30.03 -3.82 -15.09
CA HIS A 703 -30.76 -2.60 -15.45
C HIS A 703 -31.02 -1.72 -14.22
N PRO A 704 -30.12 -0.80 -13.85
CA PRO A 704 -30.28 0.04 -12.65
C PRO A 704 -31.49 0.96 -12.70
N SER A 705 -32.00 1.33 -13.90
CA SER A 705 -33.24 2.06 -14.07
C SER A 705 -34.47 1.34 -13.45
N HIS A 706 -34.46 0.01 -13.38
CA HIS A 706 -35.47 -0.76 -12.69
C HIS A 706 -35.55 -0.42 -11.21
N TYR A 707 -34.42 -0.38 -10.52
CA TYR A 707 -34.34 -0.01 -9.08
C TYR A 707 -34.83 1.43 -8.85
N TYR A 708 -34.43 2.36 -9.73
CA TYR A 708 -34.89 3.74 -9.67
C TYR A 708 -36.43 3.85 -9.85
N GLN A 709 -37.05 3.04 -10.73
CA GLN A 709 -38.49 3.08 -10.99
C GLN A 709 -39.31 2.37 -9.91
N THR A 710 -38.81 1.31 -9.33
CA THR A 710 -39.56 0.41 -8.44
C THR A 710 -39.34 0.64 -6.96
N ASN A 711 -38.15 1.23 -6.57
CA ASN A 711 -37.81 1.48 -5.17
C ASN A 711 -38.02 2.97 -4.82
N PRO A 712 -39.00 3.33 -3.99
CA PRO A 712 -39.28 4.73 -3.63
C PRO A 712 -38.14 5.43 -2.91
N ARG A 713 -37.34 4.67 -2.09
CA ARG A 713 -36.17 5.21 -1.38
C ARG A 713 -35.08 5.59 -2.39
N ILE A 714 -34.73 4.68 -3.29
CA ILE A 714 -33.73 4.91 -4.34
C ILE A 714 -34.15 6.07 -5.22
N LYS A 715 -35.44 6.09 -5.62
CA LYS A 715 -36.00 7.20 -6.45
C LYS A 715 -35.78 8.54 -5.74
N ARG A 716 -36.16 8.65 -4.47
CA ARG A 716 -35.98 9.86 -3.68
C ARG A 716 -34.52 10.29 -3.61
N LEU A 717 -33.59 9.36 -3.37
CA LEU A 717 -32.15 9.66 -3.31
C LEU A 717 -31.62 10.22 -4.64
N ILE A 718 -31.92 9.56 -5.75
CA ILE A 718 -31.52 10.00 -7.09
C ILE A 718 -32.12 11.38 -7.45
N ASP A 719 -33.39 11.59 -7.14
CA ASP A 719 -34.06 12.87 -7.38
C ASP A 719 -33.48 13.98 -6.49
N THR A 720 -33.09 13.67 -5.22
CA THR A 720 -32.43 14.62 -4.33
C THR A 720 -31.02 14.99 -4.83
N LEU A 721 -30.23 14.03 -5.34
CA LEU A 721 -28.95 14.33 -5.98
C LEU A 721 -29.09 15.32 -7.15
N ARG A 722 -30.12 15.15 -7.98
CA ARG A 722 -30.39 16.06 -9.11
C ARG A 722 -30.85 17.44 -8.65
N GLN A 723 -31.71 17.49 -7.65
CA GLN A 723 -32.24 18.76 -7.08
C GLN A 723 -31.14 19.52 -6.32
N GLY A 724 -30.28 18.80 -5.60
CA GLY A 724 -29.13 19.34 -4.88
C GLY A 724 -29.05 18.95 -3.41
N VAL A 725 -27.84 18.76 -2.94
CA VAL A 725 -27.48 18.50 -1.53
C VAL A 725 -26.64 19.69 -1.06
N GLY A 726 -27.08 20.38 0.01
CA GLY A 726 -26.41 21.56 0.49
C GLY A 726 -26.31 22.69 -0.55
N GLY A 727 -27.30 22.79 -1.47
CA GLY A 727 -27.32 23.80 -2.54
C GLY A 727 -26.47 23.43 -3.78
N ILE A 728 -25.87 22.26 -3.82
CA ILE A 728 -25.04 21.78 -4.94
C ILE A 728 -25.72 20.63 -5.64
N SER A 729 -25.94 20.72 -6.97
CA SER A 729 -26.47 19.61 -7.75
C SER A 729 -25.39 18.55 -8.00
N PHE A 730 -25.75 17.28 -7.78
CA PHE A 730 -24.95 16.09 -8.08
C PHE A 730 -25.62 15.24 -9.18
N GLY A 731 -26.23 15.91 -10.17
CA GLY A 731 -26.87 15.28 -11.31
C GLY A 731 -25.95 14.30 -12.05
N GLU A 732 -24.63 14.59 -12.13
CA GLU A 732 -23.67 13.71 -12.77
C GLU A 732 -23.49 12.38 -12.03
N ILE A 733 -23.54 12.38 -10.69
CA ILE A 733 -23.55 11.14 -9.89
C ILE A 733 -24.86 10.38 -10.12
N ALA A 734 -26.01 11.08 -10.09
CA ALA A 734 -27.31 10.47 -10.37
C ALA A 734 -27.36 9.83 -11.77
N ASP A 735 -26.81 10.50 -12.77
CA ASP A 735 -26.76 9.99 -14.15
C ASP A 735 -25.79 8.82 -14.30
N SER A 736 -24.65 8.81 -13.59
CA SER A 736 -23.75 7.63 -13.59
C SER A 736 -24.42 6.37 -13.04
N LEU A 737 -25.35 6.55 -12.09
CA LEU A 737 -26.12 5.44 -11.50
C LEU A 737 -27.34 5.01 -12.34
N THR A 738 -27.86 5.87 -13.23
CA THR A 738 -29.13 5.59 -13.94
C THR A 738 -28.99 5.45 -15.44
N THR A 739 -28.28 6.36 -16.10
CA THR A 739 -28.16 6.44 -17.58
C THR A 739 -26.76 6.12 -18.08
N GLY A 740 -25.75 6.16 -17.21
CA GLY A 740 -24.36 5.78 -17.51
C GLY A 740 -23.53 6.82 -18.25
N ARG A 741 -24.07 8.01 -18.60
CA ARG A 741 -23.34 9.09 -19.29
C ARG A 741 -22.46 8.60 -20.49
N GLY A 742 -22.98 7.63 -21.25
CA GLY A 742 -22.26 7.02 -22.38
C GLY A 742 -21.42 5.79 -22.04
N GLY A 743 -21.38 5.36 -20.78
CA GLY A 743 -20.83 4.09 -20.31
C GLY A 743 -21.91 3.18 -19.71
N GLN A 744 -21.49 2.08 -19.09
CA GLN A 744 -22.36 1.19 -18.34
C GLN A 744 -22.89 1.91 -17.09
N PRO A 745 -24.22 2.07 -16.91
CA PRO A 745 -24.75 2.68 -15.69
C PRO A 745 -24.54 1.78 -14.48
N ASP A 746 -24.30 2.40 -13.35
CA ASP A 746 -24.09 1.72 -12.05
C ASP A 746 -23.15 0.51 -12.13
N SER A 747 -21.96 0.72 -12.69
CA SER A 747 -20.97 -0.34 -12.96
C SER A 747 -20.59 -1.15 -11.72
N TYR A 748 -20.86 -0.65 -10.53
CA TYR A 748 -20.55 -1.31 -9.27
C TYR A 748 -21.80 -1.64 -8.44
N MET A 749 -22.96 -1.75 -9.08
CA MET A 749 -24.21 -2.25 -8.51
C MET A 749 -24.59 -1.62 -7.15
N VAL A 750 -24.37 -0.32 -7.02
CA VAL A 750 -24.71 0.47 -5.82
C VAL A 750 -26.20 0.37 -5.53
N LEU A 751 -27.05 0.48 -6.56
CA LEU A 751 -28.50 0.46 -6.39
C LEU A 751 -29.03 -0.96 -6.07
N ALA A 752 -28.39 -2.01 -6.60
CA ALA A 752 -28.80 -3.38 -6.33
C ALA A 752 -28.56 -3.80 -4.88
N ASP A 753 -27.44 -3.35 -4.28
CA ASP A 753 -27.08 -3.69 -2.90
C ASP A 753 -27.61 -2.69 -1.86
N PHE A 754 -28.25 -1.59 -2.26
CA PHE A 754 -28.65 -0.50 -1.36
C PHE A 754 -29.53 -0.97 -0.19
N ASP A 755 -30.61 -1.71 -0.48
CA ASP A 755 -31.54 -2.16 0.57
C ASP A 755 -30.88 -3.16 1.52
N SER A 756 -30.07 -4.07 0.99
CA SER A 756 -29.30 -5.05 1.79
C SER A 756 -28.31 -4.35 2.71
N TYR A 757 -27.59 -3.33 2.21
CA TYR A 757 -26.68 -2.52 3.00
C TYR A 757 -27.41 -1.72 4.09
N SER A 758 -28.53 -1.07 3.74
CA SER A 758 -29.35 -0.33 4.71
C SER A 758 -29.85 -1.25 5.82
N ALA A 759 -30.30 -2.47 5.50
CA ALA A 759 -30.72 -3.46 6.49
C ALA A 759 -29.56 -3.91 7.39
N ALA A 760 -28.35 -4.02 6.88
CA ALA A 760 -27.17 -4.31 7.68
C ALA A 760 -26.84 -3.16 8.65
N GLN A 761 -26.97 -1.91 8.22
CA GLN A 761 -26.81 -0.74 9.06
C GLN A 761 -27.86 -0.67 10.20
N GLU A 762 -29.09 -1.11 9.95
CA GLU A 762 -30.13 -1.24 11.00
C GLU A 762 -29.75 -2.33 12.02
N ARG A 763 -29.13 -3.46 11.58
CA ARG A 763 -28.62 -4.48 12.52
C ARG A 763 -27.48 -3.94 13.37
N VAL A 764 -26.56 -3.14 12.81
CA VAL A 764 -25.50 -2.45 13.56
C VAL A 764 -26.13 -1.58 14.66
N ASN A 765 -27.14 -0.78 14.30
CA ASN A 765 -27.84 0.10 15.24
C ASN A 765 -28.49 -0.68 16.39
N ALA A 766 -29.19 -1.75 16.08
CA ALA A 766 -29.86 -2.61 17.07
C ALA A 766 -28.87 -3.32 17.98
N THR A 767 -27.77 -3.85 17.43
CA THR A 767 -26.75 -4.58 18.22
C THR A 767 -26.00 -3.65 19.17
N TYR A 768 -25.76 -2.39 18.77
CA TYR A 768 -25.04 -1.42 19.59
C TYR A 768 -25.78 -1.04 20.90
N LEU A 769 -27.10 -1.23 20.95
CA LEU A 769 -27.90 -1.03 22.16
C LEU A 769 -27.51 -2.01 23.28
N ASP A 770 -27.14 -3.24 22.93
CA ASP A 770 -26.61 -4.25 23.87
C ASP A 770 -25.08 -4.12 23.96
N LYS A 771 -24.61 -3.31 24.87
CA LYS A 771 -23.18 -3.04 25.07
C LYS A 771 -22.36 -4.28 25.44
N ASP A 772 -22.95 -5.21 26.17
CA ASP A 772 -22.27 -6.45 26.56
C ASP A 772 -22.04 -7.31 25.32
N THR A 773 -23.05 -7.46 24.47
CA THR A 773 -22.92 -8.18 23.19
C THR A 773 -21.94 -7.46 22.26
N TRP A 774 -22.01 -6.15 22.12
CA TRP A 774 -21.09 -5.38 21.28
C TRP A 774 -19.62 -5.55 21.70
N ASN A 775 -19.33 -5.38 22.99
CA ASN A 775 -17.96 -5.51 23.51
C ASN A 775 -17.44 -6.96 23.41
N ARG A 776 -18.31 -7.96 23.61
CA ARG A 776 -17.96 -9.36 23.36
C ARG A 776 -17.58 -9.62 21.92
N MET A 777 -18.38 -9.14 20.96
CA MET A 777 -18.06 -9.24 19.53
C MET A 777 -16.72 -8.55 19.21
N SER A 778 -16.47 -7.38 19.80
CA SER A 778 -15.21 -6.65 19.66
C SER A 778 -14.02 -7.47 20.16
N LEU A 779 -14.11 -8.08 21.34
CA LEU A 779 -13.04 -8.91 21.90
C LEU A 779 -12.80 -10.18 21.06
N VAL A 780 -13.84 -10.80 20.53
CA VAL A 780 -13.71 -11.95 19.60
C VAL A 780 -12.93 -11.53 18.34
N ASN A 781 -13.24 -10.37 17.76
CA ASN A 781 -12.50 -9.86 16.60
C ASN A 781 -11.01 -9.67 16.91
N ILE A 782 -10.67 -9.10 18.07
CA ILE A 782 -9.27 -8.93 18.49
C ILE A 782 -8.60 -10.30 18.66
N ALA A 783 -9.24 -11.23 19.35
CA ALA A 783 -8.70 -12.57 19.62
C ALA A 783 -8.40 -13.35 18.33
N LYS A 784 -9.24 -13.19 17.31
CA LYS A 784 -9.10 -13.89 16.01
C LYS A 784 -8.20 -13.18 15.02
N ALA A 785 -7.73 -11.96 15.30
CA ALA A 785 -6.95 -11.16 14.36
C ALA A 785 -5.51 -11.67 14.15
N GLY A 786 -5.01 -12.56 14.99
CA GLY A 786 -3.63 -13.11 14.89
C GLY A 786 -3.34 -13.76 13.54
N PHE A 787 -4.31 -14.41 12.90
CA PHE A 787 -4.19 -14.98 11.56
C PHE A 787 -3.75 -13.93 10.52
N PHE A 788 -4.17 -12.67 10.68
CA PHE A 788 -3.87 -11.58 9.75
C PHE A 788 -2.57 -10.84 10.06
N ALA A 789 -1.68 -11.41 10.86
CA ALA A 789 -0.34 -10.85 11.06
C ALA A 789 0.54 -11.03 9.82
N ALA A 790 1.27 -9.98 9.44
CA ALA A 790 2.22 -10.03 8.34
C ALA A 790 3.37 -11.01 8.61
N ASP A 791 3.67 -11.29 9.87
CA ASP A 791 4.66 -12.31 10.26
C ASP A 791 4.28 -13.69 9.69
N ARG A 792 3.01 -14.10 9.80
CA ARG A 792 2.52 -15.34 9.15
C ARG A 792 2.71 -15.28 7.63
N SER A 793 2.31 -14.16 7.00
CA SER A 793 2.43 -14.05 5.54
C SER A 793 3.87 -14.18 5.07
N VAL A 794 4.83 -13.51 5.71
CA VAL A 794 6.24 -13.59 5.30
C VAL A 794 6.86 -14.95 5.59
N GLU A 795 6.41 -15.65 6.65
CA GLU A 795 6.80 -17.04 6.91
C GLU A 795 6.38 -17.97 5.77
N GLU A 796 5.14 -17.83 5.29
CA GLU A 796 4.64 -18.62 4.15
C GLU A 796 5.42 -18.30 2.87
N TYR A 797 5.68 -17.02 2.57
CA TYR A 797 6.51 -16.63 1.44
C TYR A 797 7.94 -17.17 1.56
N ALA A 798 8.56 -17.04 2.72
CA ALA A 798 9.92 -17.48 2.96
C ALA A 798 10.08 -18.99 2.76
N GLN A 799 9.15 -19.79 3.26
CA GLN A 799 9.22 -21.26 3.20
C GLN A 799 8.77 -21.81 1.85
N ARG A 800 7.66 -21.32 1.29
CA ARG A 800 7.00 -21.93 0.13
C ARG A 800 7.43 -21.36 -1.21
N ILE A 801 7.95 -20.11 -1.24
CA ILE A 801 8.19 -19.37 -2.47
C ILE A 801 9.65 -18.96 -2.61
N TRP A 802 10.23 -18.32 -1.59
CA TRP A 802 11.59 -17.79 -1.69
C TRP A 802 12.67 -18.76 -1.21
N ASN A 803 12.30 -19.81 -0.48
CA ASN A 803 13.23 -20.77 0.14
C ASN A 803 14.31 -20.05 0.97
N LEU A 804 13.88 -19.19 1.92
CA LEU A 804 14.76 -18.44 2.82
C LEU A 804 14.97 -19.18 4.13
N GLN A 805 16.13 -18.94 4.75
CA GLN A 805 16.46 -19.39 6.10
C GLN A 805 16.52 -18.22 7.06
N LYS A 806 16.03 -18.41 8.30
CA LYS A 806 16.20 -17.45 9.39
C LYS A 806 17.67 -17.40 9.79
N ILE A 807 18.18 -16.19 9.92
CA ILE A 807 19.58 -15.95 10.27
C ILE A 807 19.76 -15.70 11.76
N CYS A 808 18.81 -15.03 12.35
CA CYS A 808 18.74 -14.77 13.78
C CYS A 808 17.29 -14.91 14.29
N HIS A 809 17.15 -15.05 15.60
CA HIS A 809 15.88 -15.23 16.30
C HIS A 809 15.49 -13.95 17.04
#